data_5221d199cd3d2156c4358d180d6ac937
#
_entry.id   5221d199cd3d2156c4358d180d6ac937
#
_cell.length_a   1.000
_cell.length_b   1.000
_cell.length_c   1.000
_cell.angle_alpha   90.00
_cell.angle_beta   90.00
_cell.angle_gamma   90.00
#
_symmetry.space_group_name_H-M   'P 1'
#
loop_
_entity.id
_entity.type
_entity.pdbx_description
1 polymer ?
#
loop_
_entity_poly.entity_id
_entity_poly.type
_entity_poly.pdbx_seq_one_letter_code
_entity_poly.pdbx_strand_id
1 'polypeptide(L)'
;MAANMRVLVQDDRAAKGCAALTGGFLAGALLLALSGVARAQDPTDTPTPAPDAAPAADAATAPGGDQKIIVAHGISTFGDLALPADFAHLPYVNPDAPKGGEISEWASGTFDSFNPYAIAGNAAALSSIFYESILSGTADDVSAAYCLMCTTMEYPEDRSWVIFNLRKDVTFSDGSPLTAEDVLFSHNLFMEKGIPEYRSVAGGKFQSVEVLDPYRIKFTFTPGTPFRDMPAQAGSGPIFSKKDYEEHNRDLEKSSLEPFLGTGPYVLESMRPGQQVIFARNPKYWGEKHPLNVGQNNFDRIRIEYFADDNAAFEAFKAGVYTFRTESLPKRWAQEFDFPSVKSGGVVKETIPSGNIAGGESIIFNLRRPQFQDPKVREALGLMFNFEWTNKAIFYGLFARTNSIWENSDMAATGTPTPEEAAILKPLVDEGLLPASILTDEVPMGSVSSEANALDRRNLRKASALLDEAGWVAGADGIRRNAKGEPLRMDMIHTRTDLLPVMLAYVENLKAIGVQASFELIDDAQLQQRASPPSFDFDALPTTVVNGGLEPGGVLKQAWDSIAKDNSSRNRMGYANPAVDKILDLVDSASSREELTNVIRALDRVLRSEYVVVPRYFKRDSWVAYYNMYDHPQNLPPYAVGELAFWWYNPEKADALRANGTLK
;
A
#
# COMPACT_ATOMS: atom_id res chain seq x y z
N MET A 1 49.88 -26.41 18.34
CA MET A 1 48.55 -26.85 18.79
C MET A 1 47.53 -26.00 18.10
N ALA A 2 46.94 -26.50 17.01
CA ALA A 2 45.97 -25.83 16.20
C ALA A 2 44.57 -26.21 16.72
N ALA A 3 43.75 -25.24 17.06
CA ALA A 3 42.35 -25.43 17.34
C ALA A 3 41.52 -24.77 16.24
N ASN A 4 40.81 -25.61 15.51
CA ASN A 4 39.87 -25.26 14.45
C ASN A 4 38.73 -24.40 14.98
N MET A 5 38.57 -23.22 14.41
CA MET A 5 37.32 -22.43 14.50
C MET A 5 36.61 -22.53 13.14
N ARG A 6 35.64 -23.42 13.05
CA ARG A 6 34.68 -23.44 11.95
C ARG A 6 33.73 -22.24 12.14
N VAL A 7 33.87 -21.25 11.28
CA VAL A 7 32.87 -20.21 11.08
C VAL A 7 31.71 -20.84 10.29
N LEU A 8 30.59 -20.99 10.94
CA LEU A 8 29.31 -21.25 10.29
C LEU A 8 28.91 -19.97 9.54
N VAL A 9 28.96 -20.03 8.22
CA VAL A 9 28.30 -19.05 7.35
C VAL A 9 26.81 -19.29 7.51
N GLN A 10 26.14 -18.45 8.28
CA GLN A 10 24.69 -18.37 8.30
C GLN A 10 24.23 -17.64 7.04
N ASP A 11 23.39 -18.32 6.30
CA ASP A 11 22.67 -17.85 5.11
C ASP A 11 21.81 -16.63 5.48
N ASP A 12 22.23 -15.45 5.05
CA ASP A 12 21.48 -14.19 5.17
C ASP A 12 20.35 -14.15 4.12
N ARG A 13 19.26 -14.89 4.36
CA ARG A 13 18.03 -14.85 3.55
C ARG A 13 16.93 -14.02 4.21
N ALA A 14 17.23 -12.81 4.62
CA ALA A 14 16.17 -11.98 5.17
C ALA A 14 16.47 -10.48 5.08
N ALA A 15 16.35 -9.92 3.91
CA ALA A 15 16.13 -8.48 3.77
C ALA A 15 15.26 -8.22 2.53
N LYS A 16 14.02 -8.76 2.55
CA LYS A 16 12.97 -8.21 1.69
C LYS A 16 12.42 -6.97 2.38
N GLY A 17 13.22 -5.91 2.38
CA GLY A 17 12.71 -4.56 2.56
C GLY A 17 11.82 -4.27 1.37
N CYS A 18 10.52 -4.07 1.59
CA CYS A 18 9.67 -3.37 0.65
C CYS A 18 10.27 -1.98 0.41
N ALA A 19 11.18 -1.86 -0.55
CA ALA A 19 11.28 -0.64 -1.31
C ALA A 19 9.96 -0.59 -2.09
N ALA A 20 9.00 0.18 -1.60
CA ALA A 20 7.86 0.56 -2.40
C ALA A 20 8.43 1.30 -3.60
N LEU A 21 8.55 0.61 -4.72
CA LEU A 21 8.67 1.22 -6.04
C LEU A 21 7.35 1.96 -6.25
N THR A 22 7.31 3.22 -5.81
CA THR A 22 6.25 4.14 -6.16
C THR A 22 6.54 4.67 -7.57
N GLY A 23 6.63 3.75 -8.52
CA GLY A 23 6.48 4.04 -9.93
C GLY A 23 5.02 3.83 -10.26
N GLY A 24 4.31 4.92 -10.54
CA GLY A 24 2.88 4.89 -10.76
C GLY A 24 2.50 4.10 -12.00
N PHE A 25 2.16 2.85 -11.82
CA PHE A 25 1.15 2.18 -12.61
C PHE A 25 0.01 1.89 -11.64
N LEU A 26 -0.97 2.78 -11.60
CA LEU A 26 -2.30 2.48 -11.13
C LEU A 26 -3.01 1.58 -12.18
N ALA A 27 -2.44 0.41 -12.44
CA ALA A 27 -3.27 -0.73 -12.75
C ALA A 27 -3.76 -1.19 -11.38
N GLY A 28 -5.04 -1.04 -11.11
CA GLY A 28 -5.66 -1.41 -9.84
C GLY A 28 -5.52 -2.90 -9.56
N ALA A 29 -4.36 -3.31 -9.12
CA ALA A 29 -4.13 -4.60 -8.52
C ALA A 29 -3.98 -4.36 -7.03
N LEU A 30 -5.00 -4.71 -6.29
CA LEU A 30 -4.97 -4.87 -4.85
C LEU A 30 -4.00 -6.02 -4.51
N LEU A 31 -2.69 -5.80 -4.66
CA LEU A 31 -1.64 -6.73 -4.31
C LEU A 31 -1.34 -6.60 -2.82
N LEU A 32 -2.07 -7.40 -2.05
CA LEU A 32 -1.75 -7.73 -0.67
C LEU A 32 -0.53 -8.67 -0.66
N ALA A 33 0.65 -8.14 -0.38
CA ALA A 33 1.81 -8.95 -0.04
C ALA A 33 1.59 -9.58 1.34
N LEU A 34 1.18 -10.86 1.36
CA LEU A 34 1.18 -11.70 2.55
C LEU A 34 1.90 -13.01 2.19
N SER A 35 3.09 -13.17 2.75
CA SER A 35 3.79 -14.45 2.80
C SER A 35 3.09 -15.35 3.82
N GLY A 36 2.27 -16.30 3.34
CA GLY A 36 1.64 -17.34 4.14
C GLY A 36 2.41 -18.65 4.04
N VAL A 37 2.79 -19.20 5.18
CA VAL A 37 3.40 -20.53 5.30
C VAL A 37 2.30 -21.58 5.20
N ALA A 38 2.41 -22.49 4.24
CA ALA A 38 1.54 -23.65 4.10
C ALA A 38 1.75 -24.62 5.27
N ARG A 39 0.68 -24.99 5.96
CA ARG A 39 0.65 -26.07 6.94
C ARG A 39 0.09 -27.31 6.27
N ALA A 40 0.84 -28.38 6.29
CA ALA A 40 0.40 -29.70 5.86
C ALA A 40 -0.77 -30.17 6.75
N GLN A 41 -1.88 -30.54 6.15
CA GLN A 41 -3.00 -31.23 6.81
C GLN A 41 -2.82 -32.73 6.67
N ASP A 42 -2.98 -33.43 7.77
CA ASP A 42 -3.03 -34.87 7.86
C ASP A 42 -4.41 -35.40 7.35
N PRO A 43 -4.48 -36.48 6.57
CA PRO A 43 -5.72 -36.93 5.97
C PRO A 43 -6.41 -38.01 6.81
N THR A 44 -7.24 -37.62 7.77
CA THR A 44 -8.28 -38.52 8.30
C THR A 44 -9.43 -37.71 8.91
N ASP A 45 -10.46 -37.43 8.12
CA ASP A 45 -11.82 -37.34 8.66
C ASP A 45 -12.87 -37.60 7.57
N THR A 46 -13.72 -38.55 7.86
CA THR A 46 -14.80 -39.03 7.05
C THR A 46 -16.00 -38.05 7.12
N PRO A 47 -16.71 -37.75 6.03
CA PRO A 47 -17.81 -36.78 6.08
C PRO A 47 -19.09 -37.41 6.65
N THR A 48 -19.68 -36.72 7.61
CA THR A 48 -21.03 -36.98 8.12
C THR A 48 -22.08 -36.44 7.14
N PRO A 49 -23.19 -37.15 6.85
CA PRO A 49 -24.19 -36.70 5.88
C PRO A 49 -25.03 -35.52 6.41
N ALA A 50 -25.35 -34.60 5.52
CA ALA A 50 -26.20 -33.43 5.75
C ALA A 50 -27.68 -33.84 5.98
N PRO A 51 -28.42 -33.10 6.81
CA PRO A 51 -29.87 -33.28 6.94
C PRO A 51 -30.66 -32.65 5.79
N ASP A 52 -31.79 -33.25 5.49
CA ASP A 52 -32.71 -32.97 4.41
C ASP A 52 -33.15 -31.50 4.24
N ALA A 53 -33.31 -31.13 2.98
CA ALA A 53 -33.76 -29.80 2.52
C ALA A 53 -35.22 -29.53 2.95
N ALA A 54 -35.44 -28.37 3.54
CA ALA A 54 -36.78 -27.76 3.69
C ALA A 54 -37.22 -27.09 2.38
N PRO A 55 -38.54 -26.98 2.12
CA PRO A 55 -39.05 -26.60 0.81
C PRO A 55 -38.86 -25.14 0.48
N ALA A 56 -38.66 -24.90 -0.84
CA ALA A 56 -38.46 -23.60 -1.45
C ALA A 56 -39.55 -22.60 -1.04
N ALA A 57 -39.10 -21.45 -0.48
CA ALA A 57 -39.95 -20.27 -0.36
C ALA A 57 -39.97 -19.52 -1.69
N ASP A 58 -41.12 -19.03 -2.05
CA ASP A 58 -41.46 -18.35 -3.28
C ASP A 58 -40.44 -17.27 -3.69
N ALA A 59 -40.14 -17.26 -5.00
CA ALA A 59 -39.37 -16.24 -5.66
C ALA A 59 -40.02 -14.87 -5.44
N ALA A 60 -39.39 -14.02 -4.63
CA ALA A 60 -39.71 -12.61 -4.57
C ALA A 60 -39.38 -11.97 -5.92
N THR A 61 -40.41 -11.54 -6.62
CA THR A 61 -40.38 -10.72 -7.83
C THR A 61 -39.49 -9.51 -7.59
N ALA A 62 -38.44 -9.35 -8.38
CA ALA A 62 -37.61 -8.14 -8.41
C ALA A 62 -38.48 -6.91 -8.72
N PRO A 63 -38.27 -5.77 -8.08
CA PRO A 63 -38.94 -4.54 -8.46
C PRO A 63 -38.35 -4.07 -9.81
N GLY A 64 -39.04 -4.36 -10.89
CA GLY A 64 -38.82 -3.81 -12.22
C GLY A 64 -39.35 -2.38 -12.27
N GLY A 65 -38.60 -1.42 -11.77
CA GLY A 65 -38.69 -0.03 -12.15
C GLY A 65 -37.65 0.22 -13.24
N ASP A 66 -37.94 1.08 -14.24
CA ASP A 66 -36.97 1.52 -15.25
C ASP A 66 -35.82 2.25 -14.54
N GLN A 67 -34.78 1.49 -14.10
CA GLN A 67 -33.56 2.08 -13.58
C GLN A 67 -32.85 2.81 -14.73
N LYS A 68 -32.46 4.04 -14.50
CA LYS A 68 -31.67 4.82 -15.46
C LYS A 68 -30.32 4.12 -15.66
N ILE A 69 -30.04 3.78 -16.90
CA ILE A 69 -28.75 3.23 -17.30
C ILE A 69 -27.80 4.38 -17.64
N ILE A 70 -26.63 4.36 -17.03
CA ILE A 70 -25.55 5.31 -17.28
C ILE A 70 -24.61 4.66 -18.30
N VAL A 71 -24.27 5.42 -19.36
CA VAL A 71 -23.28 5.03 -20.36
C VAL A 71 -22.14 6.05 -20.27
N ALA A 72 -20.93 5.59 -19.96
CA ALA A 72 -19.81 6.48 -19.68
C ALA A 72 -18.49 5.91 -20.23
N HIS A 73 -17.48 6.77 -20.40
CA HIS A 73 -16.12 6.42 -20.81
C HIS A 73 -15.23 6.09 -19.60
N GLY A 74 -15.80 5.99 -18.42
CA GLY A 74 -15.12 5.68 -17.17
C GLY A 74 -16.11 5.70 -16.00
N ILE A 75 -15.60 5.56 -14.81
CA ILE A 75 -16.37 5.62 -13.57
C ILE A 75 -15.59 6.37 -12.50
N SER A 76 -16.27 7.22 -11.75
CA SER A 76 -15.76 7.77 -10.50
C SER A 76 -16.43 7.10 -9.32
N THR A 77 -15.68 6.86 -8.26
CA THR A 77 -16.24 6.40 -6.97
C THR A 77 -17.27 7.39 -6.48
N PHE A 78 -16.96 8.69 -6.57
CA PHE A 78 -17.82 9.80 -6.19
C PHE A 78 -17.84 10.89 -7.26
N GLY A 79 -19.03 11.37 -7.60
CA GLY A 79 -19.19 12.50 -8.50
C GLY A 79 -18.93 12.22 -9.98
N ASP A 80 -18.62 13.27 -10.70
CA ASP A 80 -18.37 13.25 -12.13
C ASP A 80 -16.91 12.91 -12.45
N LEU A 81 -16.68 12.39 -13.66
CA LEU A 81 -15.35 12.19 -14.18
C LEU A 81 -14.65 13.53 -14.46
N ALA A 82 -13.41 13.69 -14.01
CA ALA A 82 -12.62 14.90 -14.22
C ALA A 82 -12.24 15.10 -15.71
N LEU A 83 -12.00 14.01 -16.44
CA LEU A 83 -11.69 14.08 -17.86
C LEU A 83 -12.94 13.92 -18.71
N PRO A 84 -13.16 14.79 -19.72
CA PRO A 84 -14.28 14.65 -20.65
C PRO A 84 -14.09 13.44 -21.57
N ALA A 85 -15.17 12.97 -22.22
CA ALA A 85 -15.12 11.76 -23.06
C ALA A 85 -14.17 11.85 -24.27
N ASP A 86 -13.86 13.05 -24.70
CA ASP A 86 -13.02 13.38 -25.87
C ASP A 86 -11.65 13.96 -25.47
N PHE A 87 -11.19 13.75 -24.24
CA PHE A 87 -9.85 14.20 -23.83
C PHE A 87 -8.76 13.63 -24.76
N ALA A 88 -7.78 14.45 -25.06
CA ALA A 88 -6.72 14.10 -26.01
C ALA A 88 -5.52 13.41 -25.34
N HIS A 89 -5.22 13.76 -24.11
CA HIS A 89 -4.14 13.23 -23.28
C HIS A 89 -4.39 13.57 -21.81
N LEU A 90 -3.64 12.97 -20.91
CA LEU A 90 -3.67 13.30 -19.48
C LEU A 90 -3.10 14.70 -19.23
N PRO A 91 -3.62 15.47 -18.24
CA PRO A 91 -3.24 16.87 -18.06
C PRO A 91 -1.79 17.06 -17.58
N TYR A 92 -1.18 16.03 -16.99
CA TYR A 92 0.16 16.09 -16.40
C TYR A 92 1.26 15.51 -17.29
N VAL A 93 0.97 15.04 -18.50
CA VAL A 93 1.98 14.53 -19.43
C VAL A 93 2.44 15.60 -20.41
N ASN A 94 3.62 15.39 -21.01
CA ASN A 94 4.01 16.10 -22.22
C ASN A 94 3.54 15.26 -23.43
N PRO A 95 2.51 15.67 -24.20
CA PRO A 95 2.02 14.89 -25.33
C PRO A 95 3.05 14.72 -26.45
N ASP A 96 4.02 15.63 -26.52
CA ASP A 96 5.10 15.63 -27.51
C ASP A 96 6.41 15.02 -26.96
N ALA A 97 6.35 14.32 -25.81
CA ALA A 97 7.52 13.68 -25.21
C ALA A 97 8.18 12.73 -26.23
N PRO A 98 9.49 12.89 -26.51
CA PRO A 98 10.16 12.03 -27.47
C PRO A 98 10.24 10.58 -26.96
N LYS A 99 10.02 9.64 -27.86
CA LYS A 99 10.26 8.21 -27.59
C LYS A 99 11.73 7.90 -27.83
N GLY A 100 12.37 7.15 -26.95
CA GLY A 100 13.75 6.73 -27.15
C GLY A 100 14.54 6.51 -25.86
N GLY A 101 15.73 5.99 -26.01
CA GLY A 101 16.68 5.79 -24.93
C GLY A 101 16.32 4.70 -23.92
N GLU A 102 17.09 4.67 -22.86
CA GLU A 102 16.95 3.69 -21.78
C GLU A 102 16.84 4.41 -20.43
N ILE A 103 15.96 3.93 -19.57
CA ILE A 103 16.01 4.18 -18.13
C ILE A 103 16.42 2.91 -17.41
N SER A 104 17.25 3.04 -16.37
CA SER A 104 17.65 1.88 -15.59
C SER A 104 17.53 2.15 -14.09
N GLU A 105 16.98 1.16 -13.41
CA GLU A 105 16.74 1.14 -11.98
C GLU A 105 17.36 -0.09 -11.33
N TRP A 106 17.23 -0.21 -10.03
CA TRP A 106 17.71 -1.35 -9.28
C TRP A 106 16.59 -2.06 -8.53
N ALA A 107 16.81 -3.34 -8.23
CA ALA A 107 15.95 -4.11 -7.35
C ALA A 107 16.82 -4.87 -6.32
N SER A 108 16.26 -5.10 -5.13
CA SER A 108 16.93 -5.85 -4.07
C SER A 108 16.72 -7.35 -4.25
N GLY A 109 17.75 -8.14 -3.93
CA GLY A 109 17.69 -9.60 -3.89
C GLY A 109 17.83 -10.22 -5.27
N THR A 110 16.90 -11.09 -5.65
CA THR A 110 16.94 -11.90 -6.86
C THR A 110 15.54 -12.20 -7.37
N PHE A 111 15.41 -12.75 -8.59
CA PHE A 111 14.15 -13.23 -9.15
C PHE A 111 14.33 -14.60 -9.80
N ASP A 112 13.24 -15.36 -9.86
CA ASP A 112 13.16 -16.66 -10.53
C ASP A 112 11.81 -16.84 -11.27
N SER A 113 11.03 -15.76 -11.42
CA SER A 113 9.72 -15.77 -12.04
C SER A 113 9.40 -14.44 -12.72
N PHE A 114 8.58 -14.49 -13.79
CA PHE A 114 7.84 -13.35 -14.33
C PHE A 114 6.34 -13.43 -14.03
N ASN A 115 5.93 -14.40 -13.23
CA ASN A 115 4.55 -14.49 -12.76
C ASN A 115 4.40 -13.76 -11.40
N PRO A 116 3.86 -12.52 -11.36
CA PRO A 116 3.71 -11.77 -10.12
C PRO A 116 2.49 -12.23 -9.30
N TYR A 117 1.70 -13.16 -9.80
CA TYR A 117 0.44 -13.62 -9.21
C TYR A 117 0.57 -14.96 -8.48
N ALA A 118 1.71 -15.64 -8.56
CA ALA A 118 1.99 -16.86 -7.83
C ALA A 118 2.52 -16.56 -6.43
N ILE A 119 2.18 -17.41 -5.46
CA ILE A 119 2.79 -17.37 -4.11
C ILE A 119 4.23 -17.91 -4.18
N ALA A 120 4.45 -18.90 -5.03
CA ALA A 120 5.74 -19.56 -5.19
C ALA A 120 6.70 -18.71 -6.03
N GLY A 121 7.96 -18.66 -5.61
CA GLY A 121 9.03 -17.96 -6.31
C GLY A 121 9.14 -16.46 -5.97
N ASN A 122 10.09 -15.81 -6.64
CA ASN A 122 10.33 -14.37 -6.53
C ASN A 122 10.07 -13.74 -7.90
N ALA A 123 8.97 -13.00 -8.02
CA ALA A 123 8.66 -12.31 -9.27
C ALA A 123 9.69 -11.21 -9.56
N ALA A 124 10.11 -11.11 -10.81
CA ALA A 124 10.96 -10.02 -11.25
C ALA A 124 10.26 -8.66 -11.04
N ALA A 125 11.02 -7.65 -10.67
CA ALA A 125 10.53 -6.28 -10.58
C ALA A 125 9.89 -5.88 -11.92
N LEU A 126 8.78 -5.17 -11.86
CA LEU A 126 7.97 -4.75 -13.01
C LEU A 126 7.36 -5.89 -13.84
N SER A 127 7.28 -7.12 -13.34
CA SER A 127 6.64 -8.25 -14.08
C SER A 127 5.20 -7.97 -14.50
N SER A 128 4.49 -7.05 -13.85
CA SER A 128 3.13 -6.64 -14.21
C SER A 128 3.07 -5.73 -15.44
N ILE A 129 4.20 -5.21 -15.94
CA ILE A 129 4.25 -4.29 -17.09
C ILE A 129 3.74 -4.91 -18.41
N PHE A 130 3.68 -6.24 -18.45
CA PHE A 130 3.17 -6.98 -19.59
C PHE A 130 1.65 -6.95 -19.73
N TYR A 131 0.93 -6.61 -18.63
CA TYR A 131 -0.52 -6.82 -18.51
C TYR A 131 -1.24 -5.51 -18.29
N GLU A 132 -2.35 -5.36 -18.95
CA GLU A 132 -3.28 -4.25 -18.78
C GLU A 132 -4.66 -4.77 -18.37
N SER A 133 -5.54 -3.85 -17.99
CA SER A 133 -6.92 -4.10 -17.58
C SER A 133 -7.92 -3.30 -18.44
N ILE A 134 -9.21 -3.61 -18.30
CA ILE A 134 -10.26 -2.91 -19.06
C ILE A 134 -10.27 -1.41 -18.72
N LEU A 135 -10.09 -1.09 -17.45
CA LEU A 135 -10.05 0.28 -16.94
C LEU A 135 -8.63 0.64 -16.48
N SER A 136 -8.28 1.91 -16.59
CA SER A 136 -7.03 2.47 -16.06
C SER A 136 -7.33 3.69 -15.21
N GLY A 137 -6.66 3.78 -14.05
CA GLY A 137 -6.65 4.99 -13.21
C GLY A 137 -5.69 6.05 -13.75
N THR A 138 -5.68 7.23 -13.12
CA THR A 138 -4.75 8.31 -13.41
C THR A 138 -3.93 8.68 -12.17
N ALA A 139 -2.82 9.38 -12.35
CA ALA A 139 -1.92 9.74 -11.25
C ALA A 139 -2.35 11.04 -10.52
N ASP A 140 -3.39 11.69 -10.97
CA ASP A 140 -3.94 12.94 -10.42
C ASP A 140 -5.34 12.77 -9.80
N ASP A 141 -6.04 11.67 -10.10
CA ASP A 141 -7.36 11.36 -9.55
C ASP A 141 -7.45 9.88 -9.17
N VAL A 142 -7.41 9.60 -7.87
CA VAL A 142 -7.51 8.22 -7.34
C VAL A 142 -8.93 7.68 -7.32
N SER A 143 -9.94 8.56 -7.46
CA SER A 143 -11.35 8.18 -7.38
C SER A 143 -11.92 7.75 -8.72
N ALA A 144 -11.20 7.97 -9.84
CA ALA A 144 -11.67 7.69 -11.17
C ALA A 144 -10.87 6.60 -11.88
N ALA A 145 -11.57 5.84 -12.71
CA ALA A 145 -10.98 4.90 -13.65
C ALA A 145 -11.65 5.08 -15.02
N TYR A 146 -10.83 5.09 -16.06
CA TYR A 146 -11.23 5.37 -17.44
C TYR A 146 -11.10 4.13 -18.31
N CYS A 147 -11.95 4.02 -19.33
CA CYS A 147 -11.87 2.98 -20.34
C CYS A 147 -10.51 3.02 -21.07
N LEU A 148 -9.71 1.96 -20.87
CA LEU A 148 -8.51 1.70 -21.63
C LEU A 148 -8.82 0.70 -22.77
N MET A 149 -9.29 -0.51 -22.41
CA MET A 149 -9.68 -1.54 -23.40
C MET A 149 -11.16 -1.49 -23.75
N CYS A 150 -11.95 -0.62 -23.12
CA CYS A 150 -13.34 -0.37 -23.51
C CYS A 150 -13.48 0.96 -24.27
N THR A 151 -14.57 1.11 -25.00
CA THR A 151 -15.02 2.39 -25.55
C THR A 151 -15.94 3.10 -24.55
N THR A 152 -16.83 2.33 -23.93
CA THR A 152 -17.76 2.76 -22.89
C THR A 152 -18.04 1.61 -21.93
N MET A 153 -18.60 1.96 -20.79
CA MET A 153 -19.23 1.04 -19.85
C MET A 153 -20.66 1.45 -19.60
N GLU A 154 -21.52 0.47 -19.30
CA GLU A 154 -22.93 0.65 -19.01
C GLU A 154 -23.21 0.12 -17.60
N TYR A 155 -23.90 0.89 -16.75
CA TYR A 155 -24.27 0.44 -15.41
C TYR A 155 -25.50 1.19 -14.90
N PRO A 156 -26.32 0.58 -14.00
CA PRO A 156 -27.45 1.25 -13.38
C PRO A 156 -26.99 2.21 -12.26
N GLU A 157 -27.86 3.12 -11.83
CA GLU A 157 -27.57 4.05 -10.74
C GLU A 157 -27.16 3.33 -9.44
N ASP A 158 -27.72 2.16 -9.15
CA ASP A 158 -27.38 1.36 -7.98
C ASP A 158 -26.08 0.54 -8.14
N ARG A 159 -25.45 0.59 -9.33
CA ARG A 159 -24.22 -0.13 -9.66
C ARG A 159 -24.26 -1.65 -9.43
N SER A 160 -25.44 -2.27 -9.48
CA SER A 160 -25.62 -3.72 -9.23
C SER A 160 -25.04 -4.62 -10.32
N TRP A 161 -24.71 -4.04 -11.47
CA TRP A 161 -24.03 -4.71 -12.59
C TRP A 161 -23.26 -3.69 -13.45
N VAL A 162 -22.35 -4.18 -14.28
CA VAL A 162 -21.65 -3.40 -15.30
C VAL A 162 -21.48 -4.20 -16.58
N ILE A 163 -21.65 -3.55 -17.73
CA ILE A 163 -21.27 -4.07 -19.04
C ILE A 163 -20.12 -3.23 -19.56
N PHE A 164 -19.05 -3.89 -20.01
CA PHE A 164 -17.96 -3.24 -20.74
C PHE A 164 -18.12 -3.48 -22.24
N ASN A 165 -18.15 -2.38 -23.02
CA ASN A 165 -18.12 -2.40 -24.47
C ASN A 165 -16.66 -2.32 -24.91
N LEU A 166 -16.05 -3.46 -25.22
CA LEU A 166 -14.63 -3.57 -25.51
C LEU A 166 -14.28 -2.96 -26.87
N ARG A 167 -13.07 -2.43 -26.99
CA ARG A 167 -12.51 -1.96 -28.26
C ARG A 167 -12.16 -3.18 -29.13
N LYS A 168 -12.27 -2.99 -30.45
CA LYS A 168 -11.96 -4.05 -31.44
C LYS A 168 -10.51 -4.02 -31.93
N ASP A 169 -9.76 -3.00 -31.56
CA ASP A 169 -8.36 -2.78 -31.96
C ASP A 169 -7.35 -3.20 -30.89
N VAL A 170 -7.80 -3.71 -29.75
CA VAL A 170 -6.92 -4.26 -28.71
C VAL A 170 -6.31 -5.56 -29.18
N THR A 171 -4.98 -5.65 -29.12
CA THR A 171 -4.24 -6.87 -29.44
C THR A 171 -3.26 -7.24 -28.33
N PHE A 172 -3.03 -8.51 -28.17
CA PHE A 172 -1.89 -9.01 -27.40
C PHE A 172 -0.56 -8.67 -28.10
N SER A 173 0.55 -8.84 -27.40
CA SER A 173 1.88 -8.46 -27.91
C SER A 173 2.34 -9.28 -29.13
N ASP A 174 1.74 -10.43 -29.39
CA ASP A 174 1.94 -11.24 -30.60
C ASP A 174 1.08 -10.76 -31.80
N GLY A 175 0.15 -9.83 -31.56
CA GLY A 175 -0.79 -9.29 -32.55
C GLY A 175 -2.13 -10.03 -32.62
N SER A 176 -2.37 -11.06 -31.81
CA SER A 176 -3.67 -11.72 -31.73
C SER A 176 -4.71 -10.79 -31.06
N PRO A 177 -5.99 -10.82 -31.51
CA PRO A 177 -7.01 -9.94 -30.98
C PRO A 177 -7.44 -10.36 -29.57
N LEU A 178 -7.76 -9.37 -28.72
CA LEU A 178 -8.40 -9.58 -27.44
C LEU A 178 -9.93 -9.58 -27.59
N THR A 179 -10.60 -10.49 -26.90
CA THR A 179 -12.06 -10.61 -26.90
C THR A 179 -12.62 -10.71 -25.49
N ALA A 180 -13.94 -10.65 -25.37
CA ALA A 180 -14.67 -10.87 -24.12
C ALA A 180 -14.43 -12.26 -23.50
N GLU A 181 -14.07 -13.25 -24.35
CA GLU A 181 -13.71 -14.61 -23.85
C GLU A 181 -12.39 -14.59 -23.07
N ASP A 182 -11.40 -13.75 -23.45
CA ASP A 182 -10.15 -13.61 -22.70
C ASP A 182 -10.40 -12.91 -21.34
N VAL A 183 -11.34 -11.97 -21.30
CA VAL A 183 -11.76 -11.32 -20.05
C VAL A 183 -12.44 -12.30 -19.12
N LEU A 184 -13.41 -13.06 -19.63
CA LEU A 184 -14.10 -14.10 -18.85
C LEU A 184 -13.11 -15.17 -18.35
N PHE A 185 -12.22 -15.62 -19.23
CA PHE A 185 -11.17 -16.56 -18.89
C PHE A 185 -10.29 -16.05 -17.75
N SER A 186 -9.80 -14.81 -17.85
CA SER A 186 -8.92 -14.21 -16.84
C SER A 186 -9.64 -14.06 -15.50
N HIS A 187 -10.90 -13.62 -15.49
CA HIS A 187 -11.70 -13.53 -14.29
C HIS A 187 -11.83 -14.91 -13.61
N ASN A 188 -12.25 -15.95 -14.36
CA ASN A 188 -12.41 -17.28 -13.82
C ASN A 188 -11.10 -17.88 -13.32
N LEU A 189 -9.99 -17.63 -14.03
CA LEU A 189 -8.67 -18.07 -13.63
C LEU A 189 -8.26 -17.51 -12.27
N PHE A 190 -8.49 -16.22 -12.04
CA PHE A 190 -8.21 -15.61 -10.73
C PHE A 190 -9.14 -16.08 -9.63
N MET A 191 -10.41 -16.37 -9.96
CA MET A 191 -11.37 -16.96 -8.99
C MET A 191 -11.01 -18.39 -8.63
N GLU A 192 -10.45 -19.17 -9.55
CA GLU A 192 -10.07 -20.55 -9.31
C GLU A 192 -8.66 -20.68 -8.73
N LYS A 193 -7.67 -20.00 -9.33
CA LYS A 193 -6.23 -20.18 -9.07
C LYS A 193 -5.53 -18.94 -8.50
N GLY A 194 -6.20 -17.81 -8.34
CA GLY A 194 -5.63 -16.64 -7.68
C GLY A 194 -5.23 -16.96 -6.24
N ILE A 195 -4.36 -16.13 -5.67
CA ILE A 195 -3.93 -16.29 -4.28
C ILE A 195 -5.14 -16.36 -3.32
N PRO A 196 -5.06 -17.11 -2.22
CA PRO A 196 -6.18 -17.32 -1.30
C PRO A 196 -6.81 -16.02 -0.80
N GLU A 197 -6.00 -15.00 -0.57
CA GLU A 197 -6.45 -13.68 -0.11
C GLU A 197 -7.31 -13.00 -1.17
N TYR A 198 -6.92 -13.05 -2.45
CA TYR A 198 -7.73 -12.52 -3.55
C TYR A 198 -9.07 -13.26 -3.63
N ARG A 199 -9.03 -14.59 -3.63
CA ARG A 199 -10.24 -15.43 -3.68
C ARG A 199 -11.17 -15.19 -2.49
N SER A 200 -10.62 -14.94 -1.31
CA SER A 200 -11.40 -14.61 -0.11
C SER A 200 -12.08 -13.24 -0.22
N VAL A 201 -11.40 -12.24 -0.79
CA VAL A 201 -11.94 -10.87 -0.92
C VAL A 201 -12.91 -10.75 -2.10
N ALA A 202 -12.59 -11.35 -3.23
CA ALA A 202 -13.40 -11.29 -4.45
C ALA A 202 -14.50 -12.36 -4.50
N GLY A 203 -14.27 -13.49 -3.83
CA GLY A 203 -15.20 -14.60 -3.79
C GLY A 203 -16.56 -14.21 -3.18
N GLY A 204 -17.63 -14.60 -3.85
CA GLY A 204 -18.99 -14.27 -3.43
C GLY A 204 -19.46 -12.85 -3.80
N LYS A 205 -18.61 -11.97 -4.33
CA LYS A 205 -19.02 -10.64 -4.78
C LYS A 205 -19.63 -10.60 -6.17
N PHE A 206 -19.26 -11.57 -7.01
CA PHE A 206 -19.77 -11.70 -8.38
C PHE A 206 -20.82 -12.81 -8.44
N GLN A 207 -22.05 -12.44 -8.80
CA GLN A 207 -23.14 -13.40 -9.00
C GLN A 207 -22.99 -14.11 -10.33
N SER A 208 -22.68 -13.38 -11.41
CA SER A 208 -22.39 -13.93 -12.73
C SER A 208 -21.46 -13.05 -13.53
N VAL A 209 -20.72 -13.66 -14.49
CA VAL A 209 -19.97 -12.96 -15.53
C VAL A 209 -20.33 -13.61 -16.85
N GLU A 210 -20.82 -12.80 -17.81
CA GLU A 210 -21.46 -13.30 -19.03
C GLU A 210 -20.90 -12.58 -20.27
N VAL A 211 -20.42 -13.34 -21.24
CA VAL A 211 -20.08 -12.84 -22.58
C VAL A 211 -21.38 -12.65 -23.36
N LEU A 212 -21.71 -11.38 -23.66
CA LEU A 212 -22.92 -11.04 -24.42
C LEU A 212 -22.67 -11.14 -25.94
N ASP A 213 -21.48 -10.71 -26.37
CA ASP A 213 -20.94 -10.89 -27.72
C ASP A 213 -19.39 -10.80 -27.67
N PRO A 214 -18.64 -11.00 -28.76
CA PRO A 214 -17.18 -11.03 -28.74
C PRO A 214 -16.50 -9.79 -28.15
N TYR A 215 -17.22 -8.66 -28.06
CA TYR A 215 -16.71 -7.39 -27.56
C TYR A 215 -17.58 -6.76 -26.48
N ARG A 216 -18.46 -7.55 -25.85
CA ARG A 216 -19.30 -7.10 -24.74
C ARG A 216 -19.34 -8.15 -23.64
N ILE A 217 -19.04 -7.74 -22.41
CA ILE A 217 -19.05 -8.59 -21.23
C ILE A 217 -19.80 -7.92 -20.11
N LYS A 218 -20.64 -8.69 -19.40
CA LYS A 218 -21.44 -8.26 -18.27
C LYS A 218 -20.95 -8.91 -16.98
N PHE A 219 -20.77 -8.11 -15.95
CA PHE A 219 -20.56 -8.53 -14.57
C PHE A 219 -21.80 -8.17 -13.76
N THR A 220 -22.41 -9.14 -13.09
CA THR A 220 -23.50 -8.94 -12.15
C THR A 220 -23.01 -9.20 -10.73
N PHE A 221 -23.28 -8.29 -9.81
CA PHE A 221 -22.75 -8.37 -8.45
C PHE A 221 -23.77 -9.03 -7.51
N THR A 222 -23.26 -9.73 -6.49
CA THR A 222 -24.08 -10.43 -5.51
C THR A 222 -24.86 -9.43 -4.66
N PRO A 223 -26.19 -9.59 -4.51
CA PRO A 223 -26.99 -8.73 -3.64
C PRO A 223 -26.43 -8.66 -2.21
N GLY A 224 -26.43 -7.45 -1.64
CA GLY A 224 -25.86 -7.20 -0.31
C GLY A 224 -24.37 -6.88 -0.29
N THR A 225 -23.67 -6.98 -1.42
CA THR A 225 -22.32 -6.41 -1.57
C THR A 225 -22.42 -4.88 -1.66
N PRO A 226 -21.53 -4.10 -1.03
CA PRO A 226 -21.42 -2.66 -1.30
C PRO A 226 -21.03 -2.44 -2.75
N PHE A 227 -21.95 -1.89 -3.56
CA PHE A 227 -21.78 -1.80 -5.01
C PHE A 227 -20.95 -0.59 -5.47
N ARG A 228 -20.67 0.36 -4.60
CA ARG A 228 -20.00 1.62 -4.94
C ARG A 228 -18.78 1.45 -5.84
N ASP A 229 -17.88 0.55 -5.47
CA ASP A 229 -16.59 0.36 -6.14
C ASP A 229 -16.58 -0.85 -7.07
N MET A 230 -17.67 -1.63 -7.11
CA MET A 230 -17.69 -2.91 -7.82
C MET A 230 -17.47 -2.79 -9.33
N PRO A 231 -18.05 -1.80 -10.06
CA PRO A 231 -17.77 -1.65 -11.49
C PRO A 231 -16.29 -1.37 -11.79
N ALA A 232 -15.62 -0.54 -10.97
CA ALA A 232 -14.20 -0.27 -11.09
C ALA A 232 -13.37 -1.55 -10.80
N GLN A 233 -13.72 -2.30 -9.75
CA GLN A 233 -13.07 -3.56 -9.42
C GLN A 233 -13.22 -4.60 -10.53
N ALA A 234 -14.39 -4.71 -11.17
CA ALA A 234 -14.62 -5.64 -12.26
C ALA A 234 -13.74 -5.34 -13.50
N GLY A 235 -13.43 -4.05 -13.74
CA GLY A 235 -12.60 -3.62 -14.86
C GLY A 235 -11.10 -3.51 -14.56
N SER A 236 -10.64 -3.81 -13.34
CA SER A 236 -9.24 -3.56 -12.92
C SER A 236 -8.33 -4.80 -12.95
N GLY A 237 -8.87 -5.98 -13.20
CA GLY A 237 -8.07 -7.21 -13.26
C GLY A 237 -7.22 -7.30 -14.52
N PRO A 238 -6.00 -7.89 -14.46
CA PRO A 238 -5.17 -8.12 -15.63
C PRO A 238 -5.82 -9.15 -16.56
N ILE A 239 -5.63 -8.96 -17.86
CA ILE A 239 -6.21 -9.84 -18.87
C ILE A 239 -5.10 -10.64 -19.55
N PHE A 240 -5.28 -11.96 -19.59
CA PHE A 240 -4.40 -12.92 -20.25
C PHE A 240 -5.03 -13.49 -21.50
N SER A 241 -4.22 -13.87 -22.47
CA SER A 241 -4.68 -14.64 -23.62
C SER A 241 -5.06 -16.05 -23.19
N LYS A 242 -6.34 -16.41 -23.31
CA LYS A 242 -6.83 -17.78 -23.10
C LYS A 242 -6.08 -18.78 -23.98
N LYS A 243 -5.91 -18.43 -25.25
CA LYS A 243 -5.21 -19.26 -26.23
C LYS A 243 -3.76 -19.54 -25.82
N ASP A 244 -2.98 -18.50 -25.46
CA ASP A 244 -1.59 -18.66 -25.02
C ASP A 244 -1.51 -19.50 -23.75
N TYR A 245 -2.42 -19.26 -22.83
CA TYR A 245 -2.45 -20.00 -21.55
C TYR A 245 -2.66 -21.50 -21.77
N GLU A 246 -3.61 -21.86 -22.62
CA GLU A 246 -3.96 -23.26 -22.92
C GLU A 246 -2.90 -23.94 -23.81
N GLU A 247 -2.45 -23.30 -24.90
CA GLU A 247 -1.48 -23.87 -25.84
C GLU A 247 -0.11 -24.11 -25.21
N HIS A 248 0.33 -23.25 -24.28
CA HIS A 248 1.61 -23.38 -23.59
C HIS A 248 1.51 -24.06 -22.22
N ASN A 249 0.35 -24.60 -21.84
CA ASN A 249 0.12 -25.26 -20.55
C ASN A 249 0.60 -24.38 -19.38
N ARG A 250 0.24 -23.10 -19.40
CA ARG A 250 0.64 -22.16 -18.38
C ARG A 250 -0.07 -22.45 -17.06
N ASP A 251 0.52 -22.03 -15.93
CA ASP A 251 -0.06 -22.25 -14.62
C ASP A 251 0.13 -21.00 -13.74
N LEU A 252 -0.99 -20.37 -13.34
CA LEU A 252 -0.99 -19.16 -12.53
C LEU A 252 -0.39 -19.37 -11.13
N GLU A 253 -0.42 -20.59 -10.62
CA GLU A 253 0.08 -20.92 -9.28
C GLU A 253 1.58 -21.19 -9.24
N LYS A 254 2.25 -21.28 -10.41
CA LYS A 254 3.66 -21.63 -10.52
C LYS A 254 4.55 -20.46 -10.93
N SER A 255 5.78 -20.52 -10.45
CA SER A 255 6.88 -19.69 -10.97
C SER A 255 7.15 -20.01 -12.44
N SER A 256 7.41 -18.98 -13.25
CA SER A 256 7.79 -19.12 -14.65
C SER A 256 8.74 -18.00 -15.05
N LEU A 257 9.83 -18.34 -15.75
CA LEU A 257 10.70 -17.36 -16.40
C LEU A 257 10.19 -16.93 -17.79
N GLU A 258 9.04 -17.45 -18.21
CA GLU A 258 8.34 -17.00 -19.40
C GLU A 258 7.09 -16.22 -18.96
N PRO A 259 6.97 -14.92 -19.29
CA PRO A 259 5.77 -14.16 -18.98
C PRO A 259 4.57 -14.71 -19.73
N PHE A 260 3.37 -14.57 -19.18
CA PHE A 260 2.13 -14.81 -19.93
C PHE A 260 2.00 -13.79 -21.05
N LEU A 261 1.29 -14.13 -22.10
CA LEU A 261 1.01 -13.20 -23.17
C LEU A 261 0.03 -12.12 -22.70
N GLY A 262 0.49 -10.87 -22.70
CA GLY A 262 -0.27 -9.69 -22.28
C GLY A 262 -0.37 -8.65 -23.39
N THR A 263 -1.09 -7.57 -23.11
CA THR A 263 -1.37 -6.47 -24.04
C THR A 263 -0.46 -5.26 -23.85
N GLY A 264 0.40 -5.28 -22.83
CA GLY A 264 1.13 -4.12 -22.31
C GLY A 264 2.11 -3.48 -23.28
N PRO A 265 2.54 -2.24 -22.97
CA PRO A 265 3.41 -1.43 -23.82
C PRO A 265 4.85 -1.94 -23.89
N TYR A 266 5.25 -2.84 -23.00
CA TYR A 266 6.59 -3.42 -22.96
C TYR A 266 6.54 -4.95 -23.04
N VAL A 267 7.59 -5.52 -23.62
CA VAL A 267 7.83 -6.96 -23.74
C VAL A 267 9.18 -7.32 -23.15
N LEU A 268 9.37 -8.57 -22.76
CA LEU A 268 10.68 -9.06 -22.30
C LEU A 268 11.65 -9.09 -23.48
N GLU A 269 12.72 -8.29 -23.43
CA GLU A 269 13.80 -8.32 -24.44
C GLU A 269 14.84 -9.38 -24.08
N SER A 270 15.32 -9.33 -22.84
CA SER A 270 16.32 -10.28 -22.35
C SER A 270 16.36 -10.30 -20.81
N MET A 271 16.97 -11.36 -20.26
CA MET A 271 17.25 -11.47 -18.83
C MET A 271 18.55 -12.21 -18.57
N ARG A 272 19.15 -11.91 -17.43
CA ARG A 272 20.10 -12.76 -16.73
C ARG A 272 19.45 -13.16 -15.41
N PRO A 273 19.04 -14.45 -15.25
CA PRO A 273 18.24 -14.86 -14.09
C PRO A 273 18.86 -14.39 -12.77
N GLY A 274 18.03 -13.77 -11.94
CA GLY A 274 18.40 -13.25 -10.65
C GLY A 274 19.33 -12.03 -10.63
N GLN A 275 19.74 -11.49 -11.79
CA GLN A 275 20.73 -10.42 -11.90
C GLN A 275 20.23 -9.20 -12.67
N GLN A 276 19.53 -9.39 -13.80
CA GLN A 276 19.12 -8.30 -14.68
C GLN A 276 17.90 -8.69 -15.49
N VAL A 277 17.03 -7.73 -15.72
CA VAL A 277 15.93 -7.82 -16.69
C VAL A 277 15.97 -6.59 -17.60
N ILE A 278 15.72 -6.79 -18.89
CA ILE A 278 15.55 -5.71 -19.87
C ILE A 278 14.18 -5.88 -20.53
N PHE A 279 13.36 -4.86 -20.41
CA PHE A 279 12.09 -4.74 -21.10
C PHE A 279 12.26 -3.79 -22.29
N ALA A 280 11.79 -4.20 -23.46
CA ALA A 280 11.76 -3.36 -24.66
C ALA A 280 10.34 -2.83 -24.91
N ARG A 281 10.23 -1.59 -25.34
CA ARG A 281 8.95 -1.03 -25.77
C ARG A 281 8.43 -1.81 -26.97
N ASN A 282 7.17 -2.23 -26.90
CA ASN A 282 6.52 -2.97 -27.98
C ASN A 282 6.21 -2.03 -29.16
N PRO A 283 6.88 -2.16 -30.31
CA PRO A 283 6.66 -1.27 -31.47
C PRO A 283 5.29 -1.47 -32.12
N LYS A 284 4.56 -2.52 -31.74
CA LYS A 284 3.21 -2.83 -32.22
C LYS A 284 2.16 -2.67 -31.15
N TYR A 285 2.49 -1.90 -30.11
CA TYR A 285 1.56 -1.68 -29.00
C TYR A 285 0.26 -1.03 -29.51
N TRP A 286 -0.86 -1.70 -29.29
CA TRP A 286 -2.18 -1.26 -29.74
C TRP A 286 -2.60 0.10 -29.17
N GLY A 287 -2.21 0.35 -27.93
CA GLY A 287 -2.61 1.52 -27.15
C GLY A 287 -1.74 2.77 -27.33
N GLU A 288 -0.76 2.79 -28.24
CA GLU A 288 0.20 3.89 -28.42
C GLU A 288 -0.48 5.26 -28.62
N LYS A 289 -1.62 5.28 -29.33
CA LYS A 289 -2.38 6.52 -29.63
C LYS A 289 -3.60 6.70 -28.74
N HIS A 290 -3.78 5.84 -27.74
CA HIS A 290 -4.89 5.99 -26.83
C HIS A 290 -4.69 7.24 -25.95
N PRO A 291 -5.72 8.08 -25.69
CA PRO A 291 -5.58 9.30 -24.90
C PRO A 291 -4.91 9.11 -23.54
N LEU A 292 -5.16 7.98 -22.87
CA LEU A 292 -4.50 7.62 -21.61
C LEU A 292 -2.99 7.37 -21.77
N ASN A 293 -2.51 7.06 -22.98
CA ASN A 293 -1.12 6.66 -23.25
C ASN A 293 -0.30 7.70 -24.02
N VAL A 294 -0.96 8.74 -24.55
CA VAL A 294 -0.24 9.86 -25.20
C VAL A 294 0.71 10.50 -24.20
N GLY A 295 1.99 10.65 -24.57
CA GLY A 295 3.03 11.20 -23.71
C GLY A 295 3.52 10.23 -22.63
N GLN A 296 3.12 8.95 -22.67
CA GLN A 296 3.57 7.90 -21.75
C GLN A 296 4.38 6.81 -22.47
N ASN A 297 5.03 5.92 -21.70
CA ASN A 297 5.83 4.80 -22.22
C ASN A 297 6.94 5.30 -23.18
N ASN A 298 7.70 6.31 -22.76
CA ASN A 298 8.60 7.06 -23.64
C ASN A 298 9.96 6.38 -23.86
N PHE A 299 10.38 5.47 -22.98
CA PHE A 299 11.68 4.79 -23.11
C PHE A 299 11.60 3.60 -24.06
N ASP A 300 12.63 3.42 -24.90
CA ASP A 300 12.76 2.22 -25.71
C ASP A 300 13.08 0.99 -24.86
N ARG A 301 13.81 1.20 -23.74
CA ARG A 301 14.17 0.13 -22.81
C ARG A 301 14.01 0.58 -21.37
N ILE A 302 13.57 -0.37 -20.55
CA ILE A 302 13.62 -0.29 -19.10
C ILE A 302 14.52 -1.43 -18.64
N ARG A 303 15.60 -1.11 -17.90
CA ARG A 303 16.55 -2.11 -17.40
C ARG A 303 16.57 -2.12 -15.88
N ILE A 304 16.42 -3.29 -15.30
CA ILE A 304 16.47 -3.49 -13.85
C ILE A 304 17.73 -4.31 -13.51
N GLU A 305 18.56 -3.74 -12.65
CA GLU A 305 19.77 -4.39 -12.11
C GLU A 305 19.50 -4.89 -10.68
N TYR A 306 19.84 -6.13 -10.38
CA TYR A 306 19.62 -6.72 -9.07
C TYR A 306 20.88 -6.69 -8.22
N PHE A 307 20.74 -6.27 -6.97
CA PHE A 307 21.83 -6.24 -5.97
C PHE A 307 21.39 -6.94 -4.69
N ALA A 308 22.36 -7.58 -4.02
CA ALA A 308 22.10 -8.27 -2.75
C ALA A 308 21.64 -7.31 -1.65
N ASP A 309 22.16 -6.08 -1.65
CA ASP A 309 21.82 -5.06 -0.66
C ASP A 309 21.88 -3.65 -1.25
N ASP A 310 21.26 -2.71 -0.52
CA ASP A 310 21.13 -1.32 -0.92
C ASP A 310 22.46 -0.53 -0.92
N ASN A 311 23.48 -0.93 -0.15
CA ASN A 311 24.79 -0.28 -0.18
C ASN A 311 25.53 -0.64 -1.47
N ALA A 312 25.51 -1.92 -1.86
CA ALA A 312 26.06 -2.37 -3.14
C ALA A 312 25.35 -1.66 -4.32
N ALA A 313 24.03 -1.54 -4.26
CA ALA A 313 23.25 -0.80 -5.25
C ALA A 313 23.66 0.68 -5.30
N PHE A 314 23.88 1.33 -4.16
CA PHE A 314 24.28 2.74 -4.14
C PHE A 314 25.68 2.96 -4.72
N GLU A 315 26.65 2.07 -4.44
CA GLU A 315 27.96 2.13 -5.08
C GLU A 315 27.86 1.93 -6.61
N ALA A 316 26.98 1.02 -7.05
CA ALA A 316 26.70 0.81 -8.47
C ALA A 316 26.05 2.05 -9.14
N PHE A 317 25.15 2.74 -8.43
CA PHE A 317 24.59 4.01 -8.89
C PHE A 317 25.67 5.07 -9.09
N LYS A 318 26.58 5.25 -8.12
CA LYS A 318 27.71 6.19 -8.24
C LYS A 318 28.64 5.86 -9.41
N ALA A 319 28.73 4.58 -9.78
CA ALA A 319 29.52 4.09 -10.91
C ALA A 319 28.79 4.15 -12.27
N GLY A 320 27.52 4.57 -12.30
CA GLY A 320 26.71 4.66 -13.51
C GLY A 320 26.22 3.30 -14.04
N VAL A 321 26.17 2.28 -13.21
CA VAL A 321 25.65 0.95 -13.61
C VAL A 321 24.15 1.02 -13.86
N TYR A 322 23.44 1.81 -13.10
CA TYR A 322 22.05 2.20 -13.36
C TYR A 322 21.87 3.71 -13.12
N THR A 323 20.80 4.29 -13.60
CA THR A 323 20.73 5.73 -13.87
C THR A 323 19.62 6.48 -13.17
N PHE A 324 18.67 5.78 -12.55
CA PHE A 324 17.61 6.36 -11.75
C PHE A 324 17.50 5.63 -10.39
N ARG A 325 17.33 6.40 -9.33
CA ARG A 325 17.22 5.87 -7.97
C ARG A 325 16.22 6.68 -7.14
N THR A 326 15.26 6.01 -6.55
CA THR A 326 14.48 6.54 -5.42
C THR A 326 15.23 6.22 -4.12
N GLU A 327 15.44 7.23 -3.27
CA GLU A 327 16.16 7.09 -2.01
C GLU A 327 15.19 7.10 -0.81
N SER A 328 15.43 6.21 0.14
CA SER A 328 14.63 6.09 1.36
C SER A 328 15.41 6.37 2.64
N LEU A 329 16.75 6.30 2.60
CA LEU A 329 17.60 6.49 3.77
C LEU A 329 17.95 7.96 4.00
N PRO A 330 17.50 8.57 5.11
CA PRO A 330 17.70 10.00 5.35
C PRO A 330 19.18 10.37 5.50
N LYS A 331 19.98 9.52 6.14
CA LYS A 331 21.44 9.74 6.25
C LYS A 331 22.08 9.80 4.88
N ARG A 332 21.77 8.87 3.99
CA ARG A 332 22.34 8.84 2.64
C ARG A 332 21.91 10.07 1.86
N TRP A 333 20.61 10.40 1.88
CA TRP A 333 20.10 11.59 1.21
C TRP A 333 20.75 12.88 1.70
N ALA A 334 20.97 13.01 3.01
CA ALA A 334 21.54 14.20 3.61
C ALA A 334 23.06 14.33 3.38
N GLN A 335 23.82 13.22 3.38
CA GLN A 335 25.27 13.25 3.54
C GLN A 335 26.06 12.52 2.46
N GLU A 336 25.50 11.51 1.80
CA GLU A 336 26.28 10.61 0.94
C GLU A 336 26.15 10.95 -0.57
N PHE A 337 25.19 11.80 -0.96
CA PHE A 337 25.06 12.34 -2.32
C PHE A 337 25.99 13.55 -2.53
N ASP A 338 27.29 13.38 -2.26
CA ASP A 338 28.33 14.41 -2.43
C ASP A 338 29.45 13.99 -3.40
N PHE A 339 29.25 12.89 -4.13
CA PHE A 339 30.23 12.33 -5.07
C PHE A 339 30.39 13.19 -6.36
N PRO A 340 31.45 12.96 -7.14
CA PRO A 340 31.84 13.87 -8.25
C PRO A 340 30.72 14.16 -9.25
N SER A 341 29.94 13.16 -9.65
CA SER A 341 28.88 13.34 -10.64
C SER A 341 27.71 14.22 -10.13
N VAL A 342 27.43 14.21 -8.83
CA VAL A 342 26.47 15.17 -8.22
C VAL A 342 27.06 16.58 -8.21
N LYS A 343 28.33 16.74 -7.81
CA LYS A 343 29.00 18.05 -7.75
C LYS A 343 29.15 18.71 -9.12
N SER A 344 29.31 17.92 -10.17
CA SER A 344 29.39 18.41 -11.56
C SER A 344 28.03 18.68 -12.22
N GLY A 345 26.91 18.33 -11.56
CA GLY A 345 25.58 18.41 -12.16
C GLY A 345 25.26 17.26 -13.14
N GLY A 346 26.13 16.26 -13.23
CA GLY A 346 25.92 15.06 -14.04
C GLY A 346 24.89 14.10 -13.43
N VAL A 347 24.70 14.16 -12.11
CA VAL A 347 23.59 13.54 -11.39
C VAL A 347 22.77 14.62 -10.72
N VAL A 348 21.48 14.62 -11.00
CA VAL A 348 20.48 15.49 -10.37
C VAL A 348 19.99 14.82 -9.09
N LYS A 349 19.79 15.61 -8.06
CA LYS A 349 19.18 15.24 -6.79
C LYS A 349 17.94 16.10 -6.60
N GLU A 350 16.78 15.49 -6.60
CA GLU A 350 15.50 16.20 -6.61
C GLU A 350 14.57 15.72 -5.51
N THR A 351 13.83 16.66 -4.94
CA THR A 351 12.80 16.39 -3.94
C THR A 351 11.44 16.74 -4.54
N ILE A 352 10.62 15.72 -4.74
CA ILE A 352 9.30 15.82 -5.38
C ILE A 352 8.22 15.69 -4.30
N PRO A 353 7.36 16.71 -4.11
CA PRO A 353 6.25 16.63 -3.18
C PRO A 353 5.32 15.45 -3.48
N SER A 354 4.87 14.73 -2.45
CA SER A 354 3.94 13.62 -2.58
C SER A 354 2.59 13.99 -1.97
N GLY A 355 1.52 13.83 -2.75
CA GLY A 355 0.13 13.94 -2.29
C GLY A 355 -0.40 12.64 -1.67
N ASN A 356 0.40 11.58 -1.68
CA ASN A 356 -0.02 10.32 -1.07
C ASN A 356 -0.22 10.49 0.44
N ILE A 357 -1.24 9.80 0.96
CA ILE A 357 -1.47 9.71 2.40
C ILE A 357 -0.24 9.13 3.09
N ALA A 358 0.08 9.62 4.28
CA ALA A 358 1.15 9.02 5.08
C ALA A 358 0.85 7.55 5.36
N GLY A 359 1.89 6.71 5.35
CA GLY A 359 1.75 5.27 5.48
C GLY A 359 1.28 4.76 6.86
N GLY A 360 0.86 5.66 7.78
CA GLY A 360 0.39 5.28 9.12
C GLY A 360 1.48 4.67 10.02
N GLU A 361 2.74 5.02 9.79
CA GLU A 361 3.89 4.54 10.57
C GLU A 361 3.70 4.84 12.06
N SER A 362 3.56 3.80 12.88
CA SER A 362 3.19 3.89 14.28
C SER A 362 3.84 2.79 15.12
N ILE A 363 3.72 2.89 16.45
CA ILE A 363 3.92 1.77 17.35
C ILE A 363 2.55 1.40 17.88
N ILE A 364 2.05 0.21 17.56
CA ILE A 364 0.79 -0.30 18.07
C ILE A 364 1.00 -0.99 19.41
N PHE A 365 0.01 -0.90 20.30
CA PHE A 365 -0.06 -1.66 21.53
C PHE A 365 -0.90 -2.92 21.32
N ASN A 366 -0.50 -4.04 21.92
CA ASN A 366 -1.37 -5.20 22.01
C ASN A 366 -2.42 -4.98 23.11
N LEU A 367 -3.60 -4.54 22.72
CA LEU A 367 -4.69 -4.20 23.65
C LEU A 367 -5.30 -5.43 24.36
N ARG A 368 -4.87 -6.65 23.99
CA ARG A 368 -5.19 -7.87 24.74
C ARG A 368 -4.39 -7.95 26.04
N ARG A 369 -3.27 -7.20 26.14
CA ARG A 369 -2.43 -7.12 27.34
C ARG A 369 -3.05 -6.15 28.35
N PRO A 370 -3.25 -6.58 29.64
CA PRO A 370 -3.95 -5.76 30.64
C PRO A 370 -3.34 -4.38 30.87
N GLN A 371 -2.00 -4.26 30.78
CA GLN A 371 -1.30 -3.00 31.01
C GLN A 371 -1.59 -1.92 29.97
N PHE A 372 -2.11 -2.29 28.78
CA PHE A 372 -2.41 -1.32 27.71
C PHE A 372 -3.91 -1.04 27.53
N GLN A 373 -4.77 -1.56 28.41
CA GLN A 373 -6.21 -1.30 28.32
C GLN A 373 -6.60 0.12 28.74
N ASP A 374 -5.86 0.72 29.69
CA ASP A 374 -6.10 2.10 30.12
C ASP A 374 -5.52 3.11 29.12
N PRO A 375 -6.33 4.03 28.53
CA PRO A 375 -5.85 5.08 27.65
C PRO A 375 -4.76 5.98 28.27
N LYS A 376 -4.80 6.22 29.59
CA LYS A 376 -3.78 7.02 30.29
C LYS A 376 -2.40 6.38 30.20
N VAL A 377 -2.32 5.05 30.27
CA VAL A 377 -1.06 4.33 30.09
C VAL A 377 -0.56 4.51 28.67
N ARG A 378 -1.43 4.36 27.65
CA ARG A 378 -1.05 4.53 26.26
C ARG A 378 -0.60 5.97 25.96
N GLU A 379 -1.32 6.98 26.49
CA GLU A 379 -0.90 8.38 26.39
C GLU A 379 0.47 8.61 27.01
N ALA A 380 0.69 8.11 28.23
CA ALA A 380 1.95 8.24 28.95
C ALA A 380 3.13 7.64 28.14
N LEU A 381 2.94 6.43 27.59
CA LEU A 381 3.95 5.79 26.76
C LEU A 381 4.21 6.57 25.47
N GLY A 382 3.16 7.09 24.82
CA GLY A 382 3.26 7.92 23.62
C GLY A 382 4.04 9.22 23.86
N LEU A 383 3.89 9.87 25.01
CA LEU A 383 4.65 11.08 25.39
C LEU A 383 6.16 10.87 25.43
N MET A 384 6.63 9.63 25.60
CA MET A 384 8.05 9.31 25.65
C MET A 384 8.69 9.16 24.27
N PHE A 385 7.91 9.12 23.18
CA PHE A 385 8.45 9.15 21.83
C PHE A 385 8.76 10.59 21.42
N ASN A 386 10.04 10.95 21.38
CA ASN A 386 10.49 12.28 21.01
C ASN A 386 10.79 12.37 19.51
N PHE A 387 9.80 12.80 18.73
CA PHE A 387 9.96 12.99 17.30
C PHE A 387 10.95 14.11 16.95
N GLU A 388 10.91 15.26 17.61
CA GLU A 388 11.73 16.43 17.27
C GLU A 388 13.22 16.12 17.36
N TRP A 389 13.64 15.48 18.45
CA TRP A 389 15.04 15.05 18.58
C TRP A 389 15.38 13.95 17.57
N THR A 390 14.51 12.96 17.39
CA THR A 390 14.71 11.87 16.43
C THR A 390 14.87 12.43 15.02
N ASN A 391 13.99 13.37 14.63
CA ASN A 391 14.05 13.98 13.31
C ASN A 391 15.35 14.77 13.11
N LYS A 392 15.76 15.54 14.10
CA LYS A 392 16.99 16.33 14.01
C LYS A 392 18.26 15.47 14.08
N ALA A 393 18.34 14.55 15.04
CA ALA A 393 19.56 13.79 15.34
C ALA A 393 19.76 12.57 14.42
N ILE A 394 18.69 11.92 13.99
CA ILE A 394 18.74 10.68 13.22
C ILE A 394 18.32 10.90 11.76
N PHE A 395 17.31 11.74 11.52
CA PHE A 395 16.73 11.94 10.19
C PHE A 395 17.12 13.26 9.52
N TYR A 396 18.03 14.03 10.10
CA TYR A 396 18.56 15.27 9.51
C TYR A 396 17.49 16.33 9.17
N GLY A 397 16.35 16.31 9.88
CA GLY A 397 15.22 17.21 9.63
C GLY A 397 14.35 16.83 8.42
N LEU A 398 14.53 15.66 7.84
CA LEU A 398 13.94 15.27 6.54
C LEU A 398 12.55 14.63 6.64
N PHE A 399 12.09 14.28 7.85
CA PHE A 399 10.78 13.69 8.05
C PHE A 399 9.79 14.69 8.65
N ALA A 400 8.52 14.42 8.50
CA ALA A 400 7.43 15.14 9.15
C ALA A 400 6.83 14.29 10.30
N ARG A 401 6.24 14.97 11.28
CA ARG A 401 5.51 14.31 12.37
C ARG A 401 4.20 13.75 11.84
N THR A 402 3.86 12.54 12.22
CA THR A 402 2.53 11.97 12.07
C THR A 402 1.69 12.36 13.28
N ASN A 403 0.50 12.90 13.08
CA ASN A 403 -0.49 13.18 14.13
C ASN A 403 -1.77 12.38 13.93
N SER A 404 -2.10 12.05 12.68
CA SER A 404 -3.31 11.36 12.28
C SER A 404 -2.98 10.03 11.61
N ILE A 405 -3.91 9.07 11.68
CA ILE A 405 -3.83 7.83 10.89
C ILE A 405 -3.99 8.16 9.38
N TRP A 406 -4.70 9.25 9.08
CA TRP A 406 -4.88 9.78 7.71
C TRP A 406 -4.03 11.03 7.44
N GLU A 407 -2.84 11.12 8.04
CA GLU A 407 -1.91 12.24 7.85
C GLU A 407 -1.60 12.49 6.37
N ASN A 408 -1.35 13.74 6.01
CA ASN A 408 -1.13 14.22 4.64
C ASN A 408 -2.37 14.07 3.74
N SER A 409 -3.57 14.14 4.31
CA SER A 409 -4.83 14.14 3.56
C SER A 409 -5.88 15.02 4.21
N ASP A 410 -6.94 15.30 3.48
CA ASP A 410 -8.12 16.03 3.97
C ASP A 410 -8.96 15.20 4.96
N MET A 411 -8.69 13.91 5.09
CA MET A 411 -9.34 12.99 6.02
C MET A 411 -8.76 13.04 7.44
N ALA A 412 -7.64 13.74 7.67
CA ALA A 412 -7.09 13.93 9.01
C ALA A 412 -7.96 14.89 9.83
N ALA A 413 -8.45 14.45 10.99
CA ALA A 413 -9.19 15.31 11.92
C ALA A 413 -8.29 16.41 12.52
N THR A 414 -8.81 17.62 12.65
CA THR A 414 -8.13 18.78 13.23
C THR A 414 -9.02 19.56 14.17
N GLY A 415 -8.46 20.27 15.14
CA GLY A 415 -9.19 21.12 16.07
C GLY A 415 -10.35 20.41 16.80
N THR A 416 -11.41 21.13 17.06
CA THR A 416 -12.70 20.60 17.56
C THR A 416 -13.52 20.01 16.42
N PRO A 417 -14.51 19.12 16.71
CA PRO A 417 -15.35 18.54 15.65
C PRO A 417 -16.09 19.62 14.83
N THR A 418 -16.13 19.44 13.52
CA THR A 418 -17.02 20.22 12.65
C THR A 418 -18.48 19.85 12.94
N PRO A 419 -19.48 20.65 12.50
CA PRO A 419 -20.89 20.28 12.62
C PRO A 419 -21.21 18.91 12.01
N GLU A 420 -20.57 18.56 10.87
CA GLU A 420 -20.75 17.30 10.16
C GLU A 420 -20.13 16.13 10.95
N GLU A 421 -18.91 16.28 11.47
CA GLU A 421 -18.29 15.30 12.37
C GLU A 421 -19.14 15.11 13.65
N ALA A 422 -19.62 16.21 14.23
CA ALA A 422 -20.46 16.17 15.42
C ALA A 422 -21.80 15.45 15.16
N ALA A 423 -22.37 15.59 13.97
CA ALA A 423 -23.61 14.88 13.59
C ALA A 423 -23.42 13.36 13.56
N ILE A 424 -22.21 12.88 13.20
CA ILE A 424 -21.84 11.45 13.23
C ILE A 424 -21.59 10.98 14.65
N LEU A 425 -20.88 11.78 15.46
CA LEU A 425 -20.44 11.40 16.80
C LEU A 425 -21.56 11.50 17.86
N LYS A 426 -22.47 12.47 17.74
CA LYS A 426 -23.50 12.73 18.74
C LYS A 426 -24.42 11.54 19.04
N PRO A 427 -24.94 10.79 18.05
CA PRO A 427 -25.74 9.60 18.34
C PRO A 427 -24.96 8.57 19.18
N LEU A 428 -23.65 8.41 18.95
CA LEU A 428 -22.80 7.48 19.68
C LEU A 428 -22.55 7.94 21.13
N VAL A 429 -22.50 9.25 21.36
CA VAL A 429 -22.48 9.84 22.70
C VAL A 429 -23.81 9.64 23.43
N ASP A 430 -24.93 9.89 22.76
CA ASP A 430 -26.28 9.74 23.31
C ASP A 430 -26.56 8.27 23.71
N GLU A 431 -25.98 7.31 22.99
CA GLU A 431 -26.02 5.87 23.33
C GLU A 431 -25.01 5.47 24.43
N GLY A 432 -24.16 6.38 24.89
CA GLY A 432 -23.14 6.11 25.91
C GLY A 432 -21.93 5.31 25.39
N LEU A 433 -21.73 5.20 24.08
CA LEU A 433 -20.59 4.50 23.46
C LEU A 433 -19.34 5.38 23.41
N LEU A 434 -19.49 6.70 23.41
CA LEU A 434 -18.41 7.68 23.43
C LEU A 434 -18.59 8.69 24.56
N PRO A 435 -17.52 9.25 25.12
CA PRO A 435 -17.61 10.31 26.12
C PRO A 435 -18.11 11.62 25.49
N ALA A 436 -18.88 12.42 26.24
CA ALA A 436 -19.41 13.69 25.76
C ALA A 436 -18.31 14.69 25.33
N SER A 437 -17.14 14.60 25.91
CA SER A 437 -15.97 15.43 25.60
C SER A 437 -15.51 15.30 24.14
N ILE A 438 -15.81 14.18 23.46
CA ILE A 438 -15.46 13.99 22.04
C ILE A 438 -16.12 15.06 21.13
N LEU A 439 -17.22 15.68 21.57
CA LEU A 439 -17.93 16.73 20.84
C LEU A 439 -17.37 18.13 21.05
N THR A 440 -16.52 18.33 22.06
CA THR A 440 -16.04 19.66 22.48
C THR A 440 -14.53 19.79 22.52
N ASP A 441 -13.83 18.70 22.72
CA ASP A 441 -12.37 18.70 22.87
C ASP A 441 -11.67 18.75 21.51
N GLU A 442 -10.52 19.38 21.48
CA GLU A 442 -9.62 19.27 20.34
C GLU A 442 -9.13 17.83 20.20
N VAL A 443 -9.02 17.36 18.95
CA VAL A 443 -8.44 16.04 18.69
C VAL A 443 -7.00 15.99 19.21
N PRO A 444 -6.60 14.92 19.93
CA PRO A 444 -5.23 14.81 20.44
C PRO A 444 -4.19 14.91 19.32
N MET A 445 -3.22 15.79 19.52
CA MET A 445 -2.06 15.94 18.63
C MET A 445 -0.83 15.28 19.26
N GLY A 446 0.11 14.84 18.44
CA GLY A 446 1.40 14.36 18.92
C GLY A 446 2.06 15.41 19.81
N SER A 447 2.56 15.01 20.97
CA SER A 447 3.18 15.95 21.91
C SER A 447 4.46 16.54 21.32
N VAL A 448 4.53 17.86 21.25
CA VAL A 448 5.78 18.55 20.88
C VAL A 448 6.81 18.34 21.98
N SER A 449 7.98 17.87 21.60
CA SER A 449 9.09 17.53 22.50
C SER A 449 10.31 18.42 22.25
N SER A 450 11.34 18.29 23.09
CA SER A 450 12.60 19.00 22.91
C SER A 450 13.41 18.41 21.75
N GLU A 451 13.83 19.24 20.80
CA GLU A 451 14.79 18.82 19.75
C GLU A 451 16.25 18.72 20.24
N ALA A 452 16.54 19.35 21.40
CA ALA A 452 17.90 19.41 21.95
C ALA A 452 18.28 18.16 22.76
N ASN A 453 17.30 17.47 23.35
CA ASN A 453 17.53 16.33 24.20
C ASN A 453 16.57 15.19 23.84
N ALA A 454 17.08 13.96 23.79
CA ALA A 454 16.26 12.77 23.53
C ALA A 454 15.12 12.63 24.56
N LEU A 455 15.39 12.93 25.83
CA LEU A 455 14.41 12.91 26.91
C LEU A 455 13.86 14.32 27.16
N ASP A 456 12.57 14.53 26.89
CA ASP A 456 11.86 15.76 27.24
C ASP A 456 11.34 15.68 28.69
N ARG A 457 11.84 16.60 29.54
CA ARG A 457 11.49 16.61 30.97
C ARG A 457 10.04 17.02 31.27
N ARG A 458 9.39 17.78 30.39
CA ARG A 458 7.99 18.16 30.53
C ARG A 458 7.11 16.95 30.25
N ASN A 459 7.37 16.26 29.14
CA ASN A 459 6.66 15.03 28.76
C ASN A 459 6.89 13.92 29.77
N LEU A 460 8.10 13.78 30.32
CA LEU A 460 8.42 12.83 31.39
C LEU A 460 7.54 13.06 32.62
N ARG A 461 7.40 14.34 33.08
CA ARG A 461 6.55 14.66 34.25
C ARG A 461 5.08 14.35 33.98
N LYS A 462 4.57 14.72 32.78
CA LYS A 462 3.18 14.43 32.38
C LYS A 462 2.94 12.92 32.31
N ALA A 463 3.82 12.17 31.67
CA ALA A 463 3.75 10.72 31.56
C ALA A 463 3.78 10.04 32.96
N SER A 464 4.66 10.51 33.85
CA SER A 464 4.72 9.99 35.20
C SER A 464 3.41 10.20 35.97
N ALA A 465 2.80 11.39 35.89
CA ALA A 465 1.52 11.68 36.51
C ALA A 465 0.39 10.78 35.98
N LEU A 466 0.30 10.60 34.64
CA LEU A 466 -0.69 9.73 34.02
C LEU A 466 -0.55 8.27 34.48
N LEU A 467 0.69 7.78 34.63
CA LEU A 467 0.94 6.42 35.13
C LEU A 467 0.57 6.29 36.61
N ASP A 468 0.84 7.31 37.46
CA ASP A 468 0.41 7.33 38.86
C ASP A 468 -1.13 7.30 38.94
N GLU A 469 -1.83 8.10 38.15
CA GLU A 469 -3.30 8.11 38.06
C GLU A 469 -3.87 6.77 37.59
N ALA A 470 -3.17 6.06 36.70
CA ALA A 470 -3.53 4.74 36.20
C ALA A 470 -3.16 3.60 37.18
N GLY A 471 -2.62 3.95 38.39
CA GLY A 471 -2.28 2.98 39.41
C GLY A 471 -0.94 2.26 39.21
N TRP A 472 -0.08 2.77 38.34
CA TRP A 472 1.27 2.26 38.11
C TRP A 472 2.28 3.12 38.92
N VAL A 473 2.61 2.71 40.14
CA VAL A 473 3.42 3.49 41.09
C VAL A 473 4.89 3.06 41.03
N ALA A 474 5.81 4.03 41.02
CA ALA A 474 7.24 3.76 41.07
C ALA A 474 7.68 3.19 42.44
N GLY A 475 8.37 2.04 42.40
CA GLY A 475 9.00 1.45 43.55
C GLY A 475 10.32 2.13 43.96
N ALA A 476 10.94 1.69 45.05
CA ALA A 476 12.24 2.20 45.47
C ALA A 476 13.38 1.95 44.47
N ASP A 477 13.20 0.96 43.60
CA ASP A 477 14.09 0.62 42.50
C ASP A 477 13.81 1.45 41.21
N GLY A 478 12.85 2.38 41.25
CA GLY A 478 12.41 3.20 40.15
C GLY A 478 11.48 2.49 39.16
N ILE A 479 11.22 1.20 39.30
CA ILE A 479 10.33 0.44 38.41
C ILE A 479 8.87 0.63 38.81
N ARG A 480 8.02 0.93 37.84
CA ARG A 480 6.59 1.08 38.04
C ARG A 480 5.88 -0.27 38.13
N ARG A 481 4.99 -0.38 39.12
CA ARG A 481 4.22 -1.60 39.39
C ARG A 481 2.75 -1.27 39.66
N ASN A 482 1.88 -2.20 39.29
CA ASN A 482 0.47 -2.14 39.62
C ASN A 482 0.22 -2.58 41.09
N ALA A 483 -1.03 -2.55 41.54
CA ALA A 483 -1.42 -2.93 42.88
C ALA A 483 -1.09 -4.40 43.25
N LYS A 484 -0.86 -5.27 42.27
CA LYS A 484 -0.43 -6.66 42.46
C LYS A 484 1.09 -6.82 42.56
N GLY A 485 1.85 -5.74 42.39
CA GLY A 485 3.31 -5.76 42.35
C GLY A 485 3.91 -6.16 41.01
N GLU A 486 3.10 -6.31 39.97
CA GLU A 486 3.56 -6.65 38.62
C GLU A 486 4.19 -5.42 37.93
N PRO A 487 5.38 -5.56 37.32
CA PRO A 487 6.04 -4.43 36.69
C PRO A 487 5.34 -4.02 35.37
N LEU A 488 5.33 -2.72 35.06
CA LEU A 488 4.90 -2.22 33.75
C LEU A 488 5.95 -2.57 32.71
N ARG A 489 5.59 -3.48 31.80
CA ARG A 489 6.46 -3.97 30.71
C ARG A 489 5.98 -3.49 29.36
N MET A 490 6.94 -3.29 28.46
CA MET A 490 6.70 -3.01 27.03
C MET A 490 7.84 -3.59 26.20
N ASP A 491 7.69 -4.85 25.79
CA ASP A 491 8.65 -5.53 24.93
C ASP A 491 8.22 -5.36 23.47
N MET A 492 9.09 -4.74 22.68
CA MET A 492 8.87 -4.48 21.26
C MET A 492 9.72 -5.41 20.39
N ILE A 493 9.16 -5.88 19.30
CA ILE A 493 9.84 -6.77 18.36
C ILE A 493 9.75 -6.21 16.94
N HIS A 494 10.77 -6.42 16.10
CA HIS A 494 10.72 -6.11 14.66
C HIS A 494 11.87 -6.81 13.92
N THR A 495 11.83 -6.77 12.58
CA THR A 495 12.87 -7.33 11.71
C THR A 495 13.79 -6.26 11.12
N ARG A 496 13.38 -4.99 11.09
CA ARG A 496 14.08 -3.89 10.44
C ARG A 496 15.19 -3.30 11.32
N THR A 497 16.42 -3.43 10.86
CA THR A 497 17.62 -2.91 11.54
C THR A 497 17.74 -1.38 11.50
N ASP A 498 17.18 -0.73 10.49
CA ASP A 498 17.16 0.74 10.36
C ASP A 498 16.32 1.44 11.44
N LEU A 499 15.36 0.74 12.04
CA LEU A 499 14.59 1.25 13.18
C LEU A 499 15.38 1.24 14.50
N LEU A 500 16.45 0.47 14.60
CA LEU A 500 17.18 0.25 15.86
C LEU A 500 17.60 1.55 16.56
N PRO A 501 18.22 2.55 15.91
CA PRO A 501 18.61 3.78 16.59
C PRO A 501 17.43 4.55 17.20
N VAL A 502 16.28 4.56 16.50
CA VAL A 502 15.06 5.24 16.93
C VAL A 502 14.43 4.53 18.12
N MET A 503 14.30 3.20 18.02
CA MET A 503 13.68 2.39 19.06
C MET A 503 14.51 2.33 20.34
N LEU A 504 15.84 2.28 20.25
CA LEU A 504 16.71 2.33 21.43
C LEU A 504 16.57 3.66 22.18
N ALA A 505 16.50 4.79 21.47
CA ALA A 505 16.26 6.09 22.12
C ALA A 505 14.89 6.13 22.83
N TYR A 506 13.86 5.55 22.21
CA TYR A 506 12.53 5.44 22.82
C TYR A 506 12.55 4.52 24.05
N VAL A 507 13.20 3.37 23.99
CA VAL A 507 13.39 2.44 25.12
C VAL A 507 14.04 3.14 26.30
N GLU A 508 15.10 3.92 26.10
CA GLU A 508 15.76 4.66 27.18
C GLU A 508 14.84 5.71 27.81
N ASN A 509 14.01 6.38 27.01
CA ASN A 509 13.01 7.31 27.55
C ASN A 509 11.93 6.58 28.38
N LEU A 510 11.46 5.41 27.94
CA LEU A 510 10.51 4.57 28.68
C LEU A 510 11.10 4.09 30.04
N LYS A 511 12.36 3.67 30.04
CA LYS A 511 13.08 3.30 31.28
C LYS A 511 13.19 4.47 32.25
N ALA A 512 13.37 5.70 31.75
CA ALA A 512 13.45 6.90 32.58
C ALA A 512 12.15 7.22 33.36
N ILE A 513 11.00 6.72 32.89
CA ILE A 513 9.72 6.81 33.64
C ILE A 513 9.38 5.53 34.43
N GLY A 514 10.30 4.57 34.50
CA GLY A 514 10.16 3.33 35.28
C GLY A 514 9.47 2.17 34.55
N VAL A 515 9.35 2.22 33.21
CA VAL A 515 8.85 1.11 32.39
C VAL A 515 9.98 0.14 32.10
N GLN A 516 9.74 -1.15 32.27
CA GLN A 516 10.65 -2.20 31.80
C GLN A 516 10.44 -2.39 30.29
N ALA A 517 11.20 -1.67 29.50
CA ALA A 517 11.09 -1.67 28.03
C ALA A 517 12.29 -2.33 27.36
N SER A 518 12.03 -3.06 26.27
CA SER A 518 13.04 -3.62 25.38
C SER A 518 12.65 -3.48 23.91
N PHE A 519 13.63 -3.57 23.02
CA PHE A 519 13.43 -3.72 21.58
C PHE A 519 14.35 -4.82 21.06
N GLU A 520 13.76 -5.83 20.45
CA GLU A 520 14.45 -7.02 19.96
C GLU A 520 14.28 -7.13 18.44
N LEU A 521 15.39 -7.38 17.73
CA LEU A 521 15.38 -7.76 16.33
C LEU A 521 15.23 -9.28 16.22
N ILE A 522 14.21 -9.71 15.50
CA ILE A 522 13.88 -11.11 15.23
C ILE A 522 13.81 -11.33 13.71
N ASP A 523 13.76 -12.57 13.26
CA ASP A 523 13.54 -12.86 11.84
C ASP A 523 12.05 -12.71 11.43
N ASP A 524 11.81 -12.65 10.10
CA ASP A 524 10.46 -12.43 9.55
C ASP A 524 9.50 -13.59 9.88
N ALA A 525 9.97 -14.83 9.93
CA ALA A 525 9.12 -15.98 10.26
C ALA A 525 8.66 -15.90 11.72
N GLN A 526 9.56 -15.57 12.64
CA GLN A 526 9.22 -15.33 14.04
C GLN A 526 8.26 -14.14 14.20
N LEU A 527 8.49 -13.03 13.47
CA LEU A 527 7.59 -11.89 13.50
C LEU A 527 6.18 -12.28 13.04
N GLN A 528 6.05 -12.97 11.92
CA GLN A 528 4.76 -13.44 11.43
C GLN A 528 4.09 -14.40 12.41
N GLN A 529 4.82 -15.34 12.97
CA GLN A 529 4.29 -16.28 13.96
C GLN A 529 3.78 -15.56 15.22
N ARG A 530 4.55 -14.60 15.75
CA ARG A 530 4.21 -13.90 16.99
C ARG A 530 3.18 -12.81 16.81
N ALA A 531 3.17 -12.10 15.68
CA ALA A 531 2.31 -10.93 15.45
C ALA A 531 1.01 -11.24 14.68
N SER A 532 0.71 -12.52 14.39
CA SER A 532 -0.48 -12.92 13.62
C SER A 532 -1.38 -13.88 14.42
N PRO A 533 -2.63 -14.07 14.00
CA PRO A 533 -3.52 -15.06 14.60
C PRO A 533 -2.92 -16.49 14.59
N PRO A 534 -3.19 -17.29 15.59
CA PRO A 534 -3.88 -17.01 16.87
C PRO A 534 -2.93 -16.51 17.97
N SER A 535 -1.63 -16.32 17.68
CA SER A 535 -0.60 -16.10 18.70
C SER A 535 -0.68 -14.72 19.36
N PHE A 536 -0.56 -13.64 18.57
CA PHE A 536 -0.46 -12.25 19.06
C PHE A 536 0.46 -12.10 20.28
N ASP A 537 1.64 -12.75 20.24
CA ASP A 537 2.59 -12.78 21.36
C ASP A 537 3.64 -11.67 21.23
N PHE A 538 3.21 -10.45 21.54
CA PHE A 538 4.04 -9.25 21.67
C PHE A 538 3.36 -8.27 22.62
N ASP A 539 4.11 -7.30 23.15
CA ASP A 539 3.54 -6.20 23.94
C ASP A 539 3.24 -4.99 23.04
N ALA A 540 4.22 -4.55 22.26
CA ALA A 540 4.03 -3.49 21.27
C ALA A 540 4.83 -3.78 19.99
N LEU A 541 4.39 -3.21 18.87
CA LEU A 541 4.96 -3.50 17.57
C LEU A 541 5.09 -2.21 16.73
N PRO A 542 6.30 -1.76 16.38
CA PRO A 542 6.46 -0.77 15.31
C PRO A 542 5.92 -1.32 13.99
N THR A 543 4.94 -0.67 13.39
CA THR A 543 4.31 -1.15 12.14
C THR A 543 3.55 -0.02 11.47
N THR A 544 3.01 -0.28 10.29
CA THR A 544 2.00 0.58 9.66
C THR A 544 0.61 0.16 10.10
N VAL A 545 -0.25 1.13 10.36
CA VAL A 545 -1.68 0.88 10.59
C VAL A 545 -2.45 1.03 9.28
N VAL A 546 -3.53 0.29 9.15
CA VAL A 546 -4.37 0.30 7.94
C VAL A 546 -5.24 1.56 7.96
N ASN A 547 -5.09 2.40 6.95
CA ASN A 547 -5.89 3.61 6.74
C ASN A 547 -6.74 3.56 5.45
N GLY A 548 -6.57 2.53 4.62
CA GLY A 548 -7.33 2.38 3.37
C GLY A 548 -6.89 3.33 2.23
N GLY A 549 -5.81 4.09 2.42
CA GLY A 549 -5.32 5.04 1.41
C GLY A 549 -6.25 6.24 1.23
N LEU A 550 -6.23 6.81 0.03
CA LEU A 550 -7.04 7.99 -0.33
C LEU A 550 -8.51 7.65 -0.60
N GLU A 551 -8.84 6.36 -0.78
CA GLU A 551 -10.20 5.84 -0.95
C GLU A 551 -10.50 4.75 0.10
N PRO A 552 -10.69 5.11 1.38
CA PRO A 552 -10.99 4.15 2.42
C PRO A 552 -12.32 3.41 2.17
N GLY A 553 -12.31 2.12 2.39
CA GLY A 553 -13.48 1.24 2.20
C GLY A 553 -13.42 0.03 3.11
N GLY A 554 -13.99 -1.09 2.68
CA GLY A 554 -14.13 -2.33 3.47
C GLY A 554 -12.84 -2.90 4.07
N VAL A 555 -11.66 -2.49 3.61
CA VAL A 555 -10.37 -2.86 4.23
C VAL A 555 -10.26 -2.34 5.67
N LEU A 556 -10.92 -1.23 6.01
CA LEU A 556 -10.92 -0.69 7.37
C LEU A 556 -11.60 -1.64 8.35
N LYS A 557 -12.65 -2.36 7.95
CA LYS A 557 -13.30 -3.37 8.80
C LYS A 557 -12.35 -4.49 9.20
N GLN A 558 -11.43 -4.89 8.32
CA GLN A 558 -10.44 -5.92 8.65
C GLN A 558 -9.43 -5.46 9.72
N ALA A 559 -9.25 -4.15 9.90
CA ALA A 559 -8.30 -3.59 10.85
C ALA A 559 -8.93 -3.05 12.13
N TRP A 560 -10.15 -2.52 12.05
CA TRP A 560 -10.72 -1.71 13.14
C TRP A 560 -12.06 -2.22 13.66
N ASP A 561 -12.76 -3.13 12.94
CA ASP A 561 -14.01 -3.73 13.40
C ASP A 561 -13.75 -4.70 14.56
N SER A 562 -14.62 -4.70 15.55
CA SER A 562 -14.55 -5.55 16.74
C SER A 562 -14.54 -7.05 16.38
N ILE A 563 -15.19 -7.45 15.28
CA ILE A 563 -15.21 -8.84 14.79
C ILE A 563 -13.83 -9.32 14.31
N ALA A 564 -12.98 -8.38 13.88
CA ALA A 564 -11.62 -8.65 13.40
C ALA A 564 -10.59 -8.82 14.52
N LYS A 565 -10.97 -8.55 15.77
CA LYS A 565 -10.09 -8.45 16.93
C LYS A 565 -9.11 -9.63 17.07
N ASP A 566 -9.58 -10.86 16.96
CA ASP A 566 -8.79 -12.06 17.28
C ASP A 566 -8.49 -12.95 16.05
N ASN A 567 -8.97 -12.59 14.87
CA ASN A 567 -8.87 -13.43 13.68
C ASN A 567 -8.26 -12.74 12.45
N SER A 568 -7.93 -11.44 12.53
CA SER A 568 -7.35 -10.69 11.42
C SER A 568 -5.89 -10.32 11.68
N SER A 569 -5.02 -10.61 10.72
CA SER A 569 -3.63 -10.14 10.72
C SER A 569 -3.50 -8.62 10.51
N ARG A 570 -4.60 -7.94 10.16
CA ARG A 570 -4.67 -6.48 10.03
C ARG A 570 -5.02 -5.80 11.35
N ASN A 571 -5.80 -6.46 12.22
CA ASN A 571 -6.09 -6.01 13.59
C ASN A 571 -5.09 -6.62 14.59
N ARG A 572 -3.80 -6.40 14.34
CA ARG A 572 -2.74 -6.93 15.22
C ARG A 572 -2.84 -6.43 16.67
N MET A 573 -3.35 -5.22 16.86
CA MET A 573 -3.50 -4.63 18.19
C MET A 573 -4.64 -5.22 19.02
N GLY A 574 -5.58 -5.95 18.41
CA GLY A 574 -6.75 -6.48 19.12
C GLY A 574 -7.75 -5.38 19.50
N TYR A 575 -7.85 -4.37 18.67
CA TYR A 575 -8.78 -3.27 18.88
C TYR A 575 -10.23 -3.73 18.72
N ALA A 576 -11.10 -3.20 19.57
CA ALA A 576 -12.55 -3.42 19.50
C ALA A 576 -13.26 -2.25 20.18
N ASN A 577 -14.16 -1.59 19.48
CA ASN A 577 -14.98 -0.50 19.98
C ASN A 577 -16.32 -0.43 19.23
N PRO A 578 -17.47 -0.65 19.89
CA PRO A 578 -18.78 -0.62 19.23
C PRO A 578 -19.11 0.72 18.55
N ALA A 579 -18.55 1.85 19.00
CA ALA A 579 -18.73 3.13 18.33
C ALA A 579 -18.01 3.13 16.96
N VAL A 580 -16.81 2.56 16.92
CA VAL A 580 -16.02 2.44 15.68
C VAL A 580 -16.72 1.51 14.71
N ASP A 581 -17.27 0.38 15.17
CA ASP A 581 -18.03 -0.56 14.32
C ASP A 581 -19.16 0.18 13.57
N LYS A 582 -19.92 1.02 14.25
CA LYS A 582 -20.98 1.85 13.64
C LYS A 582 -20.45 2.91 12.67
N ILE A 583 -19.31 3.52 12.96
CA ILE A 583 -18.67 4.48 12.04
C ILE A 583 -18.20 3.77 10.77
N LEU A 584 -17.67 2.55 10.89
CA LEU A 584 -17.22 1.75 9.73
C LEU A 584 -18.39 1.37 8.79
N ASP A 585 -19.61 1.20 9.31
CA ASP A 585 -20.79 1.00 8.46
C ASP A 585 -21.11 2.25 7.63
N LEU A 586 -20.86 3.44 8.17
CA LEU A 586 -21.03 4.71 7.43
C LEU A 586 -19.95 4.88 6.34
N VAL A 587 -18.73 4.34 6.52
CA VAL A 587 -17.70 4.34 5.47
C VAL A 587 -18.18 3.62 4.21
N ASP A 588 -18.79 2.44 4.39
CA ASP A 588 -19.27 1.64 3.27
C ASP A 588 -20.51 2.25 2.57
N SER A 589 -21.31 3.00 3.31
CA SER A 589 -22.55 3.62 2.81
C SER A 589 -22.37 5.07 2.32
N ALA A 590 -21.19 5.67 2.49
CA ALA A 590 -20.94 7.06 2.04
C ALA A 590 -21.24 7.23 0.56
N SER A 591 -22.03 8.24 0.24
CA SER A 591 -22.54 8.55 -1.11
C SER A 591 -21.75 9.64 -1.82
N SER A 592 -20.90 10.36 -1.08
CA SER A 592 -20.06 11.44 -1.62
C SER A 592 -18.67 11.44 -0.97
N ARG A 593 -17.69 12.05 -1.64
CA ARG A 593 -16.34 12.26 -1.11
C ARG A 593 -16.37 13.08 0.19
N GLU A 594 -17.20 14.10 0.25
CA GLU A 594 -17.36 14.94 1.43
C GLU A 594 -17.90 14.14 2.62
N GLU A 595 -18.93 13.32 2.39
CA GLU A 595 -19.47 12.43 3.41
C GLU A 595 -18.41 11.44 3.91
N LEU A 596 -17.71 10.75 2.99
CA LEU A 596 -16.62 9.85 3.37
C LEU A 596 -15.53 10.57 4.18
N THR A 597 -15.12 11.76 3.76
CA THR A 597 -14.12 12.58 4.46
C THR A 597 -14.56 12.87 5.89
N ASN A 598 -15.82 13.28 6.11
CA ASN A 598 -16.34 13.58 7.43
C ASN A 598 -16.47 12.32 8.31
N VAL A 599 -16.87 11.19 7.72
CA VAL A 599 -16.90 9.89 8.43
C VAL A 599 -15.50 9.48 8.87
N ILE A 600 -14.49 9.59 7.99
CA ILE A 600 -13.12 9.24 8.33
C ILE A 600 -12.52 10.20 9.37
N ARG A 601 -12.83 11.49 9.31
CA ARG A 601 -12.43 12.45 10.37
C ARG A 601 -13.04 12.09 11.72
N ALA A 602 -14.33 11.71 11.75
CA ALA A 602 -14.94 11.22 12.97
C ALA A 602 -14.25 9.96 13.51
N LEU A 603 -13.91 9.02 12.63
CA LEU A 603 -13.15 7.81 12.98
C LEU A 603 -11.75 8.14 13.53
N ASP A 604 -10.98 8.99 12.82
CA ASP A 604 -9.65 9.43 13.25
C ASP A 604 -9.68 10.08 14.64
N ARG A 605 -10.70 10.92 14.90
CA ARG A 605 -10.91 11.56 16.19
C ARG A 605 -11.13 10.55 17.30
N VAL A 606 -11.97 9.54 17.09
CA VAL A 606 -12.22 8.48 18.08
C VAL A 606 -10.93 7.69 18.35
N LEU A 607 -10.26 7.21 17.32
CA LEU A 607 -9.04 6.41 17.46
C LEU A 607 -7.91 7.18 18.18
N ARG A 608 -7.76 8.46 17.88
CA ARG A 608 -6.74 9.32 18.52
C ARG A 608 -7.09 9.66 19.95
N SER A 609 -8.37 9.86 20.28
CA SER A 609 -8.81 10.13 21.66
C SER A 609 -8.54 8.94 22.60
N GLU A 610 -8.45 7.75 22.04
CA GLU A 610 -8.13 6.53 22.79
C GLU A 610 -6.63 6.21 22.84
N TYR A 611 -5.77 6.99 22.17
CA TYR A 611 -4.31 6.76 22.09
C TYR A 611 -3.95 5.32 21.70
N VAL A 612 -4.66 4.78 20.70
CA VAL A 612 -4.51 3.36 20.30
C VAL A 612 -3.14 3.05 19.69
N VAL A 613 -2.41 4.08 19.25
CA VAL A 613 -1.05 3.98 18.69
C VAL A 613 -0.16 5.10 19.20
N VAL A 614 1.16 4.92 19.13
CA VAL A 614 2.15 6.00 19.18
C VAL A 614 2.48 6.39 17.74
N PRO A 615 1.99 7.54 17.24
CA PRO A 615 2.33 8.00 15.90
C PRO A 615 3.83 8.31 15.82
N ARG A 616 4.48 7.91 14.72
CA ARG A 616 5.91 8.14 14.54
C ARG A 616 6.19 9.32 13.61
N TYR A 617 6.44 9.06 12.37
CA TYR A 617 6.86 10.04 11.37
C TYR A 617 6.54 9.53 9.96
N PHE A 618 6.55 10.43 8.99
CA PHE A 618 6.41 10.07 7.58
C PHE A 618 7.34 10.91 6.70
N LYS A 619 7.60 10.41 5.51
CA LYS A 619 8.33 11.11 4.47
C LYS A 619 7.32 11.87 3.59
N ARG A 620 7.38 13.21 3.62
CA ARG A 620 6.44 14.08 2.89
C ARG A 620 6.71 14.10 1.39
N ASP A 621 7.95 13.84 0.99
CA ASP A 621 8.42 14.01 -0.37
C ASP A 621 9.05 12.72 -0.89
N SER A 622 9.03 12.51 -2.19
CA SER A 622 9.85 11.51 -2.86
C SER A 622 11.23 12.09 -3.14
N TRP A 623 12.28 11.39 -2.71
CA TRP A 623 13.66 11.76 -2.96
C TRP A 623 14.18 10.94 -4.12
N VAL A 624 14.49 11.60 -5.25
CA VAL A 624 14.98 10.92 -6.45
C VAL A 624 16.35 11.47 -6.84
N ALA A 625 17.19 10.57 -7.31
CA ALA A 625 18.48 10.92 -7.90
C ALA A 625 18.62 10.23 -9.24
N TYR A 626 19.02 10.97 -10.26
CA TYR A 626 19.11 10.43 -11.61
C TYR A 626 20.24 11.11 -12.40
N TYR A 627 20.78 10.38 -13.34
CA TYR A 627 21.72 10.93 -14.31
C TYR A 627 21.00 11.97 -15.16
N ASN A 628 21.60 13.16 -15.33
CA ASN A 628 20.99 14.32 -15.99
C ASN A 628 20.86 14.12 -17.51
N MET A 629 20.14 13.05 -17.86
CA MET A 629 19.78 12.70 -19.24
C MET A 629 18.29 12.41 -19.38
N TYR A 630 17.52 12.73 -18.36
CA TYR A 630 16.07 12.62 -18.38
C TYR A 630 15.44 13.98 -18.22
N ASP A 631 14.28 14.14 -18.83
CA ASP A 631 13.37 15.25 -18.59
C ASP A 631 12.01 14.72 -18.15
N HIS A 632 11.26 15.56 -17.48
CA HIS A 632 9.90 15.24 -17.01
C HIS A 632 8.99 16.48 -17.13
N PRO A 633 7.66 16.32 -17.01
CA PRO A 633 6.75 17.46 -16.96
C PRO A 633 7.09 18.41 -15.81
N GLN A 634 6.94 19.70 -16.03
CA GLN A 634 7.20 20.71 -14.99
C GLN A 634 6.30 20.54 -13.76
N ASN A 635 5.04 20.18 -14.00
CA ASN A 635 4.05 19.91 -12.95
C ASN A 635 3.77 18.40 -12.93
N LEU A 636 4.35 17.72 -11.95
CA LEU A 636 4.09 16.31 -11.72
C LEU A 636 2.73 16.11 -11.02
N PRO A 637 2.05 15.00 -11.27
CA PRO A 637 0.82 14.67 -10.58
C PRO A 637 1.10 14.38 -9.09
N PRO A 638 0.13 14.60 -8.20
CA PRO A 638 0.36 14.50 -6.76
C PRO A 638 0.68 13.08 -6.28
N TYR A 639 0.24 12.05 -7.01
CA TYR A 639 0.27 10.67 -6.50
C TYR A 639 1.34 9.79 -7.14
N ALA A 640 2.14 10.31 -8.08
CA ALA A 640 3.21 9.55 -8.73
C ALA A 640 4.40 10.43 -9.12
N VAL A 641 5.61 9.89 -9.00
CA VAL A 641 6.82 10.46 -9.62
C VAL A 641 6.78 10.23 -11.13
N GLY A 642 6.38 9.03 -11.55
CA GLY A 642 6.08 8.68 -12.94
C GLY A 642 7.29 8.52 -13.84
N GLU A 643 8.45 8.22 -13.29
CA GLU A 643 9.72 8.09 -14.00
C GLU A 643 9.66 7.06 -15.13
N LEU A 644 8.97 5.95 -14.92
CA LEU A 644 8.77 4.92 -15.95
C LEU A 644 7.57 5.19 -16.87
N ALA A 645 6.64 6.06 -16.44
CA ALA A 645 5.40 6.31 -17.15
C ALA A 645 5.53 7.46 -18.16
N PHE A 646 5.85 8.67 -17.69
CA PHE A 646 5.75 9.89 -18.50
C PHE A 646 7.01 10.77 -18.49
N TRP A 647 8.15 10.33 -17.90
CA TRP A 647 9.45 10.95 -18.15
C TRP A 647 9.98 10.51 -19.51
N TRP A 648 11.00 11.21 -20.02
CA TRP A 648 11.60 10.88 -21.32
C TRP A 648 13.11 11.08 -21.33
N TYR A 649 13.77 10.40 -22.23
CA TYR A 649 15.19 10.48 -22.47
C TYR A 649 15.53 11.72 -23.32
N ASN A 650 16.59 12.45 -22.94
CA ASN A 650 17.13 13.58 -23.67
C ASN A 650 18.52 13.20 -24.23
N PRO A 651 18.63 12.97 -25.56
CA PRO A 651 19.87 12.52 -26.17
C PRO A 651 21.00 13.56 -26.07
N GLU A 652 20.70 14.86 -26.18
CA GLU A 652 21.70 15.92 -26.09
C GLU A 652 22.37 15.96 -24.70
N LYS A 653 21.57 15.87 -23.66
CA LYS A 653 22.06 15.77 -22.29
C LYS A 653 22.90 14.50 -22.07
N ALA A 654 22.44 13.36 -22.58
CA ALA A 654 23.17 12.11 -22.45
C ALA A 654 24.52 12.15 -23.18
N ASP A 655 24.57 12.73 -24.39
CA ASP A 655 25.82 12.90 -25.12
C ASP A 655 26.81 13.82 -24.39
N ALA A 656 26.32 14.89 -23.75
CA ALA A 656 27.12 15.73 -22.89
C ALA A 656 27.71 14.98 -21.69
N LEU A 657 26.93 14.06 -21.07
CA LEU A 657 27.41 13.21 -19.96
C LEU A 657 28.46 12.18 -20.42
N ARG A 658 28.31 11.66 -21.63
CA ARG A 658 29.34 10.76 -22.24
C ARG A 658 30.63 11.55 -22.56
N ALA A 659 30.48 12.73 -23.17
CA ALA A 659 31.61 13.56 -23.55
C ALA A 659 32.47 13.99 -22.35
N ASN A 660 31.86 14.23 -21.18
CA ASN A 660 32.56 14.61 -19.95
C ASN A 660 32.95 13.42 -19.05
N GLY A 661 32.67 12.18 -19.47
CA GLY A 661 33.01 10.96 -18.77
C GLY A 661 32.15 10.64 -17.54
N THR A 662 31.04 11.33 -17.33
CA THR A 662 30.08 11.05 -16.24
C THR A 662 29.29 9.76 -16.52
N LEU A 663 28.91 9.56 -17.77
CA LEU A 663 28.24 8.34 -18.25
C LEU A 663 29.23 7.55 -19.12
N LYS A 664 29.28 6.24 -18.91
CA LYS A 664 30.18 5.33 -19.67
C LYS A 664 29.54 4.86 -20.97
#